data_b69ddfd20ae56ff8bbdce2a97a39b180
#
_entry.id   b69ddfd20ae56ff8bbdce2a97a39b180
#
_cell.length_a   1.000
_cell.length_b   1.000
_cell.length_c   1.000
_cell.angle_alpha   90.00
_cell.angle_beta   90.00
_cell.angle_gamma   90.00
#
_symmetry.space_group_name_H-M   'P 1'
#
loop_
_entity.id
_entity.type
_entity.pdbx_description
1 polymer ?
#
loop_
_entity_poly.entity_id
_entity_poly.type
_entity_poly.pdbx_seq_one_letter_code
_entity_poly.pdbx_strand_id
1 'polypeptide(L)'
;MQNQATSPLTPYVERARKVLQHEQRTNHQDQTVKPGGLEMFVARWAEEVSTFCKSAGLDLRPIYHFAEYFEGYRRQDPLQRAANLRAALALLKELEGEGREARPQPVTAMPTKPARVDSTDHKAELARPAPSRTAGAPLESKTAGKVSAAASRTISAPPESKSNDKVSAAASSAPTPPVQQNPVPLEAGMSAGHTALTLLSADITAVPGVGPTVATRLRSIGVRNVRELLFYFPRDHRDYSKLEKIADIPFGELVTTKGMIWDVKTNRTGGARSRTVATIGDETGKLNVSWFNQPYLQKQLLAAKGDILVVTGIKQRFGNKVDFSVRSHELPDQGDLLNTGILVPIYPLTEGLKAKALRRFTKWVVDKYAKMIPDHLPMVVRSRGQFMTLPEAIEQMHYPENAQKLVEARRRLAFDELFLMQLGMQERRSRWQQQAPQGNAFHIDPRKVFSEPEDGDIPATIMDTGATHEDESLAIGSTLWSTIAPDKPFEATLPFRFTGAQRRVIGEILSDLAQSKPMCRLLQGDVGAGKTAVAAAALFVAALNGYQGAIMAPTELLAEQHARSISAMLEPFGIGTVLLTGSLRQRERATGRAALESGQAMVAIGTHALIQEDVSFRRLGLVIIDEQHRFGVEQRDILRQKGYHPHMLVMTATPIPRTLALTLYGDLDISAIDQLPPGRQKIISRWRSGARREEANKLIAEQVAQGHQAFIICPLIEESESLAVKAVTVEYERLSRDVFTDLRLGLLHGGMKANDKDTVMRRFRDHELDILVATSVIEVGIDIPNATVMVIEDADRFGLSQLHQFRGRVGRGRHQSYCYVLSADASLQAQERLEVFQATDDGFQLAEQDLRLRGPGDFFGVRQSGVPELRIADLGDTRLIEQARTLAAQLWESDPYLRKPEHTPLRQHLHIFWQNFVAH
;
A
#
# COMPACT_ATOMS: atom_id res chain seq x y z
N MET A 1 30.51 -2.22 36.58
CA MET A 1 29.66 -1.71 35.44
C MET A 1 28.52 -0.94 36.09
N GLN A 2 28.61 0.39 36.07
CA GLN A 2 27.64 1.29 36.70
C GLN A 2 26.44 1.45 35.79
N ASN A 3 25.27 1.10 36.33
CA ASN A 3 23.95 1.41 35.74
C ASN A 3 23.81 2.93 35.64
N GLN A 4 23.80 3.47 34.43
CA GLN A 4 23.34 4.83 34.15
C GLN A 4 21.80 4.82 34.26
N ALA A 5 21.26 5.40 35.32
CA ALA A 5 19.85 5.69 35.42
C ALA A 5 19.46 6.71 34.35
N THR A 6 18.76 6.27 33.33
CA THR A 6 18.15 7.12 32.29
C THR A 6 17.05 7.97 32.92
N SER A 7 17.00 9.27 32.56
CA SER A 7 15.93 10.18 32.99
C SER A 7 14.54 9.58 32.63
N PRO A 8 13.54 9.66 33.51
CA PRO A 8 12.19 9.16 33.21
C PRO A 8 11.52 9.90 32.04
N LEU A 9 12.07 11.05 31.62
CA LEU A 9 11.63 11.81 30.45
C LEU A 9 12.26 11.35 29.14
N THR A 10 13.27 10.47 29.17
CA THR A 10 14.02 10.02 27.98
C THR A 10 13.15 9.55 26.82
N PRO A 11 12.09 8.72 27.00
CA PRO A 11 11.26 8.28 25.90
C PRO A 11 10.51 9.43 25.20
N TYR A 12 10.04 10.39 25.97
CA TYR A 12 9.34 11.56 25.44
C TYR A 12 10.29 12.51 24.69
N VAL A 13 11.48 12.72 25.25
CA VAL A 13 12.51 13.55 24.64
C VAL A 13 13.02 12.95 23.33
N GLU A 14 13.24 11.63 23.27
CA GLU A 14 13.64 10.95 22.05
C GLU A 14 12.57 11.05 20.95
N ARG A 15 11.29 10.90 21.32
CA ARG A 15 10.18 11.04 20.38
C ARG A 15 10.12 12.44 19.77
N ALA A 16 10.21 13.48 20.59
CA ALA A 16 10.24 14.86 20.11
C ALA A 16 11.46 15.11 19.24
N ARG A 17 12.63 14.64 19.67
CA ARG A 17 13.90 14.79 18.92
C ARG A 17 13.81 14.19 17.52
N LYS A 18 13.29 12.97 17.37
CA LYS A 18 13.12 12.32 16.05
C LYS A 18 12.27 13.16 15.12
N VAL A 19 11.14 13.68 15.60
CA VAL A 19 10.25 14.53 14.80
C VAL A 19 10.90 15.85 14.41
N LEU A 20 11.58 16.55 15.35
CA LEU A 20 12.27 17.80 15.06
C LEU A 20 13.44 17.63 14.11
N GLN A 21 14.22 16.55 14.23
CA GLN A 21 15.30 16.24 13.31
C GLN A 21 14.78 15.94 11.89
N HIS A 22 13.62 15.29 11.79
CA HIS A 22 12.99 15.06 10.49
C HIS A 22 12.53 16.38 9.87
N GLU A 23 11.90 17.27 10.62
CA GLU A 23 11.53 18.61 10.16
C GLU A 23 12.72 19.44 9.72
N GLN A 24 13.85 19.30 10.40
CA GLN A 24 15.11 19.93 9.99
C GLN A 24 15.62 19.40 8.65
N ARG A 25 15.47 18.11 8.38
CA ARG A 25 15.85 17.46 7.11
C ARG A 25 14.91 17.83 5.96
N THR A 26 13.64 18.08 6.24
CA THR A 26 12.62 18.49 5.25
C THR A 26 12.61 19.99 4.97
N ASN A 27 13.66 20.71 5.39
CA ASN A 27 13.85 22.13 5.13
C ASN A 27 12.75 23.01 5.70
N HIS A 28 12.24 22.67 6.88
CA HIS A 28 11.30 23.46 7.69
C HIS A 28 9.94 23.72 7.01
N GLN A 29 9.43 22.76 6.26
CA GLN A 29 8.20 22.89 5.46
C GLN A 29 6.90 22.55 6.21
N ASP A 30 6.99 22.16 7.47
CA ASP A 30 5.84 21.74 8.30
C ASP A 30 5.01 20.60 7.67
N GLN A 31 5.69 19.67 7.00
CA GLN A 31 5.07 18.51 6.36
C GLN A 31 5.29 17.19 7.13
N THR A 32 6.08 17.24 8.19
CA THR A 32 6.57 16.07 8.93
C THR A 32 5.46 15.32 9.66
N VAL A 33 4.40 16.03 10.10
CA VAL A 33 3.30 15.44 10.87
C VAL A 33 1.97 15.75 10.21
N LYS A 34 1.26 14.74 9.76
CA LYS A 34 -0.10 14.85 9.19
C LYS A 34 -1.08 14.02 10.02
N PRO A 35 -2.32 14.52 10.28
CA PRO A 35 -2.80 15.88 10.01
C PRO A 35 -2.38 16.85 11.10
N GLY A 36 -2.14 18.12 10.72
CA GLY A 36 -2.04 19.26 11.65
C GLY A 36 -0.69 19.91 11.82
N GLY A 37 0.39 19.33 11.25
CA GLY A 37 1.74 19.92 11.31
C GLY A 37 2.45 19.79 12.65
N LEU A 38 3.62 20.40 12.72
CA LEU A 38 4.50 20.34 13.88
C LEU A 38 3.90 21.03 15.12
N GLU A 39 3.18 22.12 14.93
CA GLU A 39 2.48 22.84 16.01
C GLU A 39 1.48 21.93 16.75
N MET A 40 0.64 21.16 16.03
CA MET A 40 -0.30 20.24 16.68
C MET A 40 0.41 19.04 17.33
N PHE A 41 1.50 18.56 16.75
CA PHE A 41 2.30 17.51 17.37
C PHE A 41 2.87 17.98 18.70
N VAL A 42 3.48 19.18 18.73
CA VAL A 42 4.08 19.72 19.94
C VAL A 42 3.04 20.02 21.02
N ALA A 43 1.85 20.53 20.65
CA ALA A 43 0.77 20.75 21.60
C ALA A 43 0.34 19.44 22.30
N ARG A 44 0.14 18.35 21.54
CA ARG A 44 -0.19 17.03 22.09
C ARG A 44 0.93 16.44 22.93
N TRP A 45 2.16 16.57 22.44
CA TRP A 45 3.34 16.11 23.17
C TRP A 45 3.50 16.85 24.50
N ALA A 46 3.32 18.17 24.50
CA ALA A 46 3.38 18.98 25.72
C ALA A 46 2.28 18.61 26.73
N GLU A 47 1.08 18.32 26.27
CA GLU A 47 -0.04 17.84 27.11
C GLU A 47 0.28 16.48 27.75
N GLU A 48 0.77 15.53 26.95
CA GLU A 48 1.16 14.18 27.37
C GLU A 48 2.28 14.24 28.42
N VAL A 49 3.35 14.99 28.12
CA VAL A 49 4.50 15.14 29.01
C VAL A 49 4.15 15.94 30.26
N SER A 50 3.31 16.96 30.17
CA SER A 50 2.84 17.73 31.33
C SER A 50 2.02 16.86 32.29
N THR A 51 1.21 15.95 31.77
CA THR A 51 0.46 14.99 32.59
C THR A 51 1.41 14.05 33.32
N PHE A 52 2.42 13.55 32.64
CA PHE A 52 3.48 12.73 33.25
C PHE A 52 4.27 13.50 34.30
N CYS A 53 4.77 14.72 33.99
CA CYS A 53 5.52 15.55 34.91
C CYS A 53 4.73 15.89 36.17
N LYS A 54 3.42 16.19 36.07
CA LYS A 54 2.52 16.38 37.21
C LYS A 54 2.46 15.14 38.11
N SER A 55 2.35 13.95 37.53
CA SER A 55 2.32 12.71 38.30
C SER A 55 3.65 12.35 38.94
N ALA A 56 4.75 12.78 38.33
CA ALA A 56 6.13 12.54 38.80
C ALA A 56 6.70 13.67 39.67
N GLY A 57 5.96 14.76 39.88
CA GLY A 57 6.43 15.91 40.67
C GLY A 57 7.54 16.72 40.01
N LEU A 58 7.67 16.70 38.67
CA LEU A 58 8.70 17.38 37.91
C LEU A 58 8.25 18.78 37.48
N ASP A 59 9.23 19.70 37.24
CA ASP A 59 8.97 21.08 36.82
C ASP A 59 8.34 21.11 35.39
N LEU A 60 7.26 21.85 35.23
CA LEU A 60 6.51 22.00 33.99
C LEU A 60 7.01 23.16 33.10
N ARG A 61 7.75 24.10 33.66
CA ARG A 61 8.18 25.29 32.94
C ARG A 61 8.99 25.03 31.68
N PRO A 62 9.94 24.08 31.66
CA PRO A 62 10.65 23.74 30.42
C PRO A 62 9.74 23.18 29.32
N ILE A 63 8.69 22.46 29.70
CA ILE A 63 7.75 21.87 28.73
C ILE A 63 6.89 22.95 28.05
N TYR A 64 6.41 23.90 28.81
CA TYR A 64 5.67 25.04 28.25
C TYR A 64 6.56 25.94 27.39
N HIS A 65 7.77 26.22 27.83
CA HIS A 65 8.75 27.00 27.05
C HIS A 65 9.14 26.30 25.74
N PHE A 66 9.22 24.96 25.74
CA PHE A 66 9.38 24.18 24.51
C PHE A 66 8.20 24.34 23.54
N ALA A 67 6.97 24.38 24.04
CA ALA A 67 5.78 24.52 23.20
C ALA A 67 5.69 25.91 22.57
N GLU A 68 6.10 26.96 23.26
CA GLU A 68 6.10 28.37 22.77
C GLU A 68 6.86 28.55 21.46
N TYR A 69 7.96 27.82 21.24
CA TYR A 69 8.71 27.88 19.97
C TYR A 69 7.91 27.51 18.74
N PHE A 70 6.81 26.77 18.92
CA PHE A 70 5.99 26.23 17.84
C PHE A 70 4.62 26.88 17.73
N GLU A 71 4.32 27.89 18.54
CA GLU A 71 3.09 28.68 18.39
C GLU A 71 3.08 29.44 17.05
N GLY A 72 2.04 29.18 16.23
CA GLY A 72 1.94 29.78 14.91
C GLY A 72 3.03 29.34 13.93
N TYR A 73 3.67 28.19 14.12
CA TYR A 73 4.83 27.72 13.34
C TYR A 73 4.60 27.78 11.83
N ARG A 74 3.38 27.48 11.36
CA ARG A 74 3.02 27.60 9.94
C ARG A 74 3.07 29.01 9.38
N ARG A 75 2.89 30.01 10.22
CA ARG A 75 2.87 31.43 9.83
C ARG A 75 4.24 32.09 9.92
N GLN A 76 5.20 31.42 10.55
CA GLN A 76 6.56 31.92 10.69
C GLN A 76 7.32 31.79 9.36
N ASP A 77 8.25 32.70 9.11
CA ASP A 77 9.14 32.58 7.96
C ASP A 77 10.17 31.43 8.12
N PRO A 78 10.76 30.93 7.02
CA PRO A 78 11.69 29.78 7.08
C PRO A 78 12.91 30.00 7.97
N LEU A 79 13.41 31.23 8.12
CA LEU A 79 14.56 31.54 8.97
C LEU A 79 14.17 31.47 10.44
N GLN A 80 13.00 31.98 10.79
CA GLN A 80 12.42 31.91 12.12
C GLN A 80 12.13 30.47 12.53
N ARG A 81 11.54 29.66 11.63
CA ARG A 81 11.32 28.23 11.85
C ARG A 81 12.61 27.48 12.14
N ALA A 82 13.68 27.77 11.36
CA ALA A 82 15.00 27.18 11.57
C ALA A 82 15.64 27.58 12.90
N ALA A 83 15.43 28.83 13.34
CA ALA A 83 15.92 29.31 14.62
C ALA A 83 15.18 28.64 15.79
N ASN A 84 13.86 28.63 15.75
CA ASN A 84 13.01 28.01 16.76
C ASN A 84 13.27 26.51 16.90
N LEU A 85 13.48 25.83 15.78
CA LEU A 85 13.79 24.39 15.78
C LEU A 85 15.15 24.09 16.45
N ARG A 86 16.16 24.95 16.21
CA ARG A 86 17.48 24.82 16.87
C ARG A 86 17.40 25.07 18.36
N ALA A 87 16.63 26.09 18.79
CA ALA A 87 16.40 26.38 20.20
C ALA A 87 15.68 25.24 20.91
N ALA A 88 14.63 24.71 20.30
CA ALA A 88 13.86 23.56 20.81
C ALA A 88 14.73 22.29 20.94
N LEU A 89 15.61 22.01 19.96
CA LEU A 89 16.54 20.88 20.03
C LEU A 89 17.60 21.05 21.12
N ALA A 90 18.03 22.30 21.42
CA ALA A 90 18.92 22.58 22.52
C ALA A 90 18.23 22.32 23.86
N LEU A 91 16.99 22.80 24.02
CA LEU A 91 16.19 22.59 25.24
C LEU A 91 15.90 21.09 25.51
N LEU A 92 15.69 20.28 24.48
CA LEU A 92 15.56 18.84 24.64
C LEU A 92 16.84 18.16 25.16
N LYS A 93 18.01 18.68 24.85
CA LYS A 93 19.29 18.20 25.43
C LYS A 93 19.43 18.56 26.92
N GLU A 94 18.96 19.74 27.31
CA GLU A 94 18.93 20.16 28.72
C GLU A 94 17.99 19.26 29.53
N LEU A 95 16.81 18.96 29.01
CA LEU A 95 15.84 18.05 29.64
C LEU A 95 16.36 16.61 29.85
N GLU A 96 17.29 16.14 29.04
CA GLU A 96 17.99 14.86 29.27
C GLU A 96 19.06 14.95 30.36
N GLY A 97 19.66 16.16 30.58
CA GLY A 97 20.72 16.38 31.53
C GLY A 97 20.30 16.62 32.97
N GLU A 98 19.03 17.00 33.20
CA GLU A 98 18.49 17.33 34.53
C GLU A 98 18.21 16.15 35.47
N GLY A 99 18.82 15.00 35.24
CA GLY A 99 18.90 13.87 36.19
C GLY A 99 20.01 14.01 37.24
N ARG A 100 20.75 15.12 37.32
CA ARG A 100 21.84 15.35 38.28
C ARG A 100 21.53 16.54 39.17
N GLU A 101 21.20 16.20 40.44
CA GLU A 101 21.31 17.00 41.67
C GLU A 101 20.85 18.47 41.67
N ALA A 102 19.66 18.69 42.19
CA ALA A 102 19.25 19.99 42.76
C ALA A 102 19.68 20.09 44.23
N ARG A 103 20.63 20.94 44.55
CA ARG A 103 20.80 21.56 45.87
C ARG A 103 20.20 22.97 45.84
N PRO A 104 19.46 23.38 46.90
CA PRO A 104 18.79 24.67 46.89
C PRO A 104 19.70 25.82 47.37
N GLN A 105 19.68 26.97 46.75
CA GLN A 105 20.11 28.25 47.36
C GLN A 105 19.14 29.40 46.98
N PRO A 106 19.11 30.50 47.78
CA PRO A 106 17.88 31.15 48.15
C PRO A 106 17.56 32.46 47.40
N VAL A 107 16.31 32.77 47.48
CA VAL A 107 15.55 33.96 47.13
C VAL A 107 16.24 35.32 47.27
N THR A 108 16.11 36.17 46.26
CA THR A 108 16.00 37.64 46.47
C THR A 108 14.95 38.24 45.51
N ALA A 109 13.91 38.72 46.17
CA ALA A 109 13.05 39.87 45.96
C ALA A 109 12.55 40.30 44.56
N MET A 110 11.26 40.36 44.52
CA MET A 110 10.31 41.05 43.64
C MET A 110 10.58 42.56 43.38
N PRO A 111 9.90 43.15 42.38
CA PRO A 111 8.70 43.89 42.74
C PRO A 111 7.46 43.70 41.80
N THR A 112 6.37 43.46 42.44
CA THR A 112 5.04 44.08 42.49
C THR A 112 4.24 44.38 41.25
N LYS A 113 3.03 43.77 41.28
CA LYS A 113 1.78 44.08 40.59
C LYS A 113 1.30 45.53 40.81
N PRO A 114 0.35 46.05 40.00
CA PRO A 114 -1.02 46.06 40.50
C PRO A 114 -2.08 45.64 39.47
N ALA A 115 -3.11 45.04 39.83
CA ALA A 115 -4.34 45.16 40.56
C ALA A 115 -5.57 44.96 39.66
N ARG A 116 -6.41 44.11 40.14
CA ARG A 116 -7.80 43.79 39.72
C ARG A 116 -8.70 45.00 39.64
N VAL A 117 -9.70 44.95 38.73
CA VAL A 117 -11.11 45.37 39.08
C VAL A 117 -12.09 44.40 38.43
N ASP A 118 -13.06 44.05 39.22
CA ASP A 118 -14.17 43.13 39.01
C ASP A 118 -15.32 43.77 38.20
N SER A 119 -16.09 42.87 37.63
CA SER A 119 -17.56 42.76 37.70
C SER A 119 -18.46 43.32 36.61
N THR A 120 -19.31 42.43 36.18
CA THR A 120 -20.75 42.44 35.91
C THR A 120 -21.30 42.89 34.57
N ASP A 121 -22.02 41.88 34.01
CA ASP A 121 -23.30 41.91 33.31
C ASP A 121 -23.68 43.06 32.39
N HIS A 122 -23.99 42.81 31.12
CA HIS A 122 -25.34 42.81 30.57
C HIS A 122 -25.43 42.42 29.09
N LYS A 123 -26.54 41.81 28.81
CA LYS A 123 -27.11 41.42 27.53
C LYS A 123 -27.34 42.58 26.53
N ALA A 124 -27.52 42.15 25.29
CA ALA A 124 -28.32 42.65 24.15
C ALA A 124 -27.51 43.16 22.96
N GLU A 125 -27.61 42.43 21.90
CA GLU A 125 -28.55 42.54 20.76
C GLU A 125 -28.18 43.58 19.67
N LEU A 126 -28.05 43.07 18.43
CA LEU A 126 -28.39 43.64 17.14
C LEU A 126 -27.48 44.65 16.39
N ALA A 127 -27.30 44.25 15.15
CA ALA A 127 -27.27 45.05 13.91
C ALA A 127 -25.90 45.37 13.27
N ARG A 128 -25.75 44.77 12.09
CA ARG A 128 -24.98 45.33 10.95
C ARG A 128 -25.61 46.67 10.47
N PRO A 129 -24.88 47.59 9.77
CA PRO A 129 -24.58 47.41 8.35
C PRO A 129 -23.26 48.06 7.84
N ALA A 130 -22.89 47.65 6.61
CA ALA A 130 -21.96 48.32 5.70
C ALA A 130 -22.75 49.44 4.91
N PRO A 131 -22.18 50.17 3.92
CA PRO A 131 -20.82 50.56 3.52
C PRO A 131 -20.74 52.04 3.06
N SER A 132 -19.55 52.55 2.69
CA SER A 132 -19.36 53.59 1.62
C SER A 132 -17.87 53.96 1.53
N ARG A 133 -17.21 53.79 0.40
CA ARG A 133 -16.97 54.66 -0.76
C ARG A 133 -16.46 56.07 -0.43
N THR A 134 -15.22 56.36 -0.89
CA THR A 134 -14.79 57.29 -1.97
C THR A 134 -13.31 57.58 -1.86
N ALA A 135 -12.53 57.35 -2.90
CA ALA A 135 -12.15 58.17 -4.02
C ALA A 135 -10.97 59.11 -3.76
N GLY A 136 -9.95 59.03 -4.61
CA GLY A 136 -8.99 60.10 -4.78
C GLY A 136 -7.60 59.68 -5.22
N ALA A 137 -7.39 59.55 -6.51
CA ALA A 137 -6.08 59.75 -7.18
C ALA A 137 -6.00 61.26 -7.55
N PRO A 138 -4.95 61.85 -8.20
CA PRO A 138 -3.78 61.26 -8.89
C PRO A 138 -2.50 62.15 -8.81
N LEU A 139 -1.57 61.93 -9.75
CA LEU A 139 -0.56 62.76 -10.42
C LEU A 139 0.89 62.62 -9.97
N GLU A 140 1.67 62.08 -10.90
CA GLU A 140 2.65 62.69 -11.83
C GLU A 140 3.92 63.15 -11.13
N SER A 141 5.15 63.03 -11.60
CA SER A 141 5.70 63.06 -12.94
C SER A 141 7.23 62.81 -12.92
N LYS A 142 7.77 62.25 -14.01
CA LYS A 142 8.93 62.66 -14.81
C LYS A 142 10.28 62.84 -14.08
N THR A 143 11.40 62.43 -14.55
CA THR A 143 12.11 62.41 -15.86
C THR A 143 13.49 61.82 -15.61
N ALA A 144 13.95 60.92 -16.45
CA ALA A 144 14.84 61.07 -17.58
C ALA A 144 16.35 61.31 -17.25
N GLY A 145 17.17 60.56 -18.01
CA GLY A 145 18.56 60.88 -18.30
C GLY A 145 19.47 59.64 -18.22
N LYS A 146 19.69 58.86 -19.22
CA LYS A 146 20.59 58.91 -20.38
C LYS A 146 22.02 59.30 -20.08
N VAL A 147 22.88 58.46 -20.53
CA VAL A 147 24.10 58.64 -21.38
C VAL A 147 25.19 57.70 -20.87
N SER A 148 25.59 56.68 -21.55
CA SER A 148 26.39 56.53 -22.79
C SER A 148 27.89 56.42 -22.58
N ALA A 149 28.37 55.42 -23.20
CA ALA A 149 29.57 55.26 -24.03
C ALA A 149 30.88 54.77 -23.27
N ALA A 150 31.49 53.78 -23.69
CA ALA A 150 32.07 53.23 -24.88
C ALA A 150 33.59 52.98 -24.68
N ALA A 151 33.99 51.89 -25.21
CA ALA A 151 35.21 51.61 -25.94
C ALA A 151 36.53 51.50 -25.16
N SER A 152 37.49 50.70 -25.38
CA SER A 152 37.94 49.91 -26.56
C SER A 152 39.13 49.05 -26.17
N ARG A 153 39.29 47.91 -26.87
CA ARG A 153 40.50 47.38 -27.49
C ARG A 153 41.77 47.17 -26.64
N THR A 154 42.66 46.25 -26.81
CA THR A 154 43.00 45.29 -27.89
C THR A 154 44.14 44.36 -27.40
N ILE A 155 44.13 43.09 -27.89
CA ILE A 155 45.24 42.36 -28.52
C ILE A 155 46.49 42.00 -27.69
N SER A 156 46.88 40.73 -27.53
CA SER A 156 47.71 39.92 -28.41
C SER A 156 48.22 38.64 -27.72
N ALA A 157 48.22 37.59 -28.46
CA ALA A 157 48.99 36.37 -28.23
C ALA A 157 50.27 36.42 -29.09
N PRO A 158 51.00 35.31 -29.26
CA PRO A 158 51.96 34.62 -28.41
C PRO A 158 53.44 34.87 -28.91
N PRO A 159 54.52 34.17 -28.74
CA PRO A 159 54.83 32.82 -29.14
C PRO A 159 55.90 32.04 -28.36
N GLU A 160 55.87 30.69 -28.55
CA GLU A 160 56.94 29.70 -28.84
C GLU A 160 58.41 29.96 -28.32
N SER A 161 59.11 29.00 -27.84
CA SER A 161 59.73 27.81 -28.39
C SER A 161 61.04 27.40 -27.65
N LYS A 162 61.27 26.05 -27.74
CA LYS A 162 62.64 25.41 -27.88
C LYS A 162 63.50 25.31 -26.65
N SER A 163 63.89 24.16 -26.26
CA SER A 163 64.71 23.06 -26.77
C SER A 163 65.99 22.85 -26.04
N ASN A 164 66.35 21.63 -25.88
CA ASN A 164 67.67 20.97 -25.80
C ASN A 164 68.52 21.13 -24.55
N ASP A 165 69.18 20.26 -24.12
CA ASP A 165 69.79 18.95 -24.44
C ASP A 165 70.74 18.48 -23.32
N LYS A 166 70.83 17.18 -23.19
CA LYS A 166 72.04 16.37 -22.97
C LYS A 166 72.82 16.37 -21.64
N VAL A 167 73.01 15.18 -21.17
CA VAL A 167 74.17 14.31 -21.08
C VAL A 167 74.70 14.07 -19.66
N SER A 168 74.68 12.83 -19.36
CA SER A 168 75.70 11.83 -19.03
C SER A 168 76.11 11.60 -17.58
N ALA A 169 75.88 10.33 -17.23
CA ALA A 169 76.81 9.30 -16.72
C ALA A 169 77.29 9.34 -15.28
N ALA A 170 77.08 8.36 -14.52
CA ALA A 170 77.89 7.18 -14.20
C ALA A 170 77.53 6.53 -12.88
N ALA A 171 77.28 5.28 -13.03
CA ALA A 171 77.55 4.11 -12.23
C ALA A 171 77.82 4.16 -10.72
N SER A 172 77.09 3.34 -9.96
CA SER A 172 77.64 2.31 -9.08
C SER A 172 76.55 1.41 -8.45
N SER A 173 76.66 0.11 -8.73
CA SER A 173 76.44 -1.11 -7.98
C SER A 173 75.25 -1.30 -7.02
N ALA A 174 74.58 -2.39 -7.31
CA ALA A 174 73.50 -3.17 -6.76
C ALA A 174 73.50 -3.47 -5.26
N PRO A 175 72.39 -3.97 -4.67
CA PRO A 175 71.93 -5.35 -4.88
C PRO A 175 70.43 -5.52 -5.09
N THR A 176 70.08 -6.65 -5.69
CA THR A 176 68.82 -7.17 -6.14
C THR A 176 67.76 -7.32 -5.04
N PRO A 177 66.52 -6.89 -5.25
CA PRO A 177 65.33 -7.38 -4.53
C PRO A 177 64.52 -8.38 -5.35
N PRO A 178 63.61 -9.12 -4.71
CA PRO A 178 63.00 -10.33 -5.27
C PRO A 178 61.96 -10.08 -6.32
N VAL A 179 61.77 -11.10 -7.14
CA VAL A 179 60.80 -11.22 -8.24
C VAL A 179 59.39 -10.79 -7.83
N GLN A 180 58.92 -9.66 -8.38
CA GLN A 180 57.50 -9.31 -8.42
C GLN A 180 56.92 -9.95 -9.67
N GLN A 181 55.97 -10.85 -9.42
CA GLN A 181 55.07 -11.37 -10.46
C GLN A 181 54.21 -10.21 -10.99
N ASN A 182 54.26 -9.95 -12.26
CA ASN A 182 53.42 -9.04 -12.99
C ASN A 182 51.96 -9.45 -12.83
N PRO A 183 51.02 -8.55 -12.44
CA PRO A 183 49.60 -8.83 -12.51
C PRO A 183 49.16 -8.69 -13.99
N VAL A 184 48.42 -9.71 -14.39
CA VAL A 184 47.71 -9.77 -15.66
C VAL A 184 46.76 -8.58 -15.77
N PRO A 185 46.58 -7.93 -16.90
CA PRO A 185 45.66 -6.77 -16.99
C PRO A 185 44.21 -7.20 -17.01
N LEU A 186 43.56 -7.07 -15.87
CA LEU A 186 42.13 -7.29 -15.63
C LEU A 186 41.33 -5.96 -15.68
N GLU A 187 41.87 -4.89 -16.23
CA GLU A 187 41.33 -3.55 -16.01
C GLU A 187 40.53 -2.95 -17.18
N ALA A 188 40.40 -3.56 -18.33
CA ALA A 188 39.70 -2.93 -19.45
C ALA A 188 38.15 -3.00 -19.35
N GLY A 189 37.61 -3.92 -18.58
CA GLY A 189 36.15 -4.07 -18.42
C GLY A 189 35.54 -3.31 -17.22
N MET A 190 36.32 -3.13 -16.13
CA MET A 190 35.81 -2.44 -14.93
C MET A 190 35.85 -0.90 -15.03
N SER A 191 36.73 -0.34 -15.83
CA SER A 191 36.85 1.12 -16.03
C SER A 191 35.66 1.72 -16.79
N ALA A 192 35.13 1.04 -17.81
CA ALA A 192 34.01 1.53 -18.59
C ALA A 192 32.68 1.56 -17.78
N GLY A 193 32.45 0.56 -16.96
CA GLY A 193 31.26 0.49 -16.10
C GLY A 193 31.23 1.54 -15.00
N HIS A 194 32.36 1.83 -14.37
CA HIS A 194 32.48 2.88 -13.36
C HIS A 194 32.27 4.27 -13.95
N THR A 195 32.82 4.53 -15.13
CA THR A 195 32.64 5.80 -15.85
C THR A 195 31.20 6.02 -16.26
N ALA A 196 30.52 4.98 -16.76
CA ALA A 196 29.10 5.04 -17.12
C ALA A 196 28.20 5.33 -15.90
N LEU A 197 28.41 4.67 -14.78
CA LEU A 197 27.65 4.89 -13.55
C LEU A 197 27.85 6.32 -12.99
N THR A 198 29.08 6.83 -13.05
CA THR A 198 29.39 8.21 -12.62
C THR A 198 28.72 9.26 -13.51
N LEU A 199 28.69 9.05 -14.83
CA LEU A 199 28.00 9.93 -15.78
C LEU A 199 26.47 9.89 -15.59
N LEU A 200 25.91 8.75 -15.27
CA LEU A 200 24.47 8.60 -15.00
C LEU A 200 24.04 9.21 -13.66
N SER A 201 24.95 9.30 -12.70
CA SER A 201 24.69 9.97 -11.40
C SER A 201 24.86 11.48 -11.43
N ALA A 202 25.30 12.06 -12.58
CA ALA A 202 25.43 13.50 -12.73
C ALA A 202 24.13 14.23 -12.45
N ASP A 203 24.20 15.39 -11.78
CA ASP A 203 23.03 16.22 -11.49
C ASP A 203 22.26 16.58 -12.76
N ILE A 204 20.95 16.74 -12.64
CA ILE A 204 20.06 17.03 -13.77
C ILE A 204 20.40 18.33 -14.50
N THR A 205 21.11 19.25 -13.87
CA THR A 205 21.62 20.48 -14.49
C THR A 205 22.71 20.24 -15.54
N ALA A 206 23.27 19.03 -15.60
CA ALA A 206 24.19 18.63 -16.66
C ALA A 206 23.50 18.46 -18.03
N VAL A 207 22.17 18.42 -18.05
CA VAL A 207 21.37 18.32 -19.27
C VAL A 207 21.25 19.71 -19.93
N PRO A 208 21.64 19.88 -21.21
CA PRO A 208 21.58 21.16 -21.88
C PRO A 208 20.19 21.79 -21.87
N GLY A 209 20.11 23.03 -21.39
CA GLY A 209 18.88 23.80 -21.28
C GLY A 209 18.10 23.57 -19.97
N VAL A 210 18.64 22.80 -19.05
CA VAL A 210 18.10 22.65 -17.68
C VAL A 210 18.79 23.68 -16.77
N GLY A 211 18.18 24.86 -16.65
CA GLY A 211 18.60 25.88 -15.69
C GLY A 211 18.09 25.61 -14.26
N PRO A 212 18.51 26.38 -13.25
CA PRO A 212 18.14 26.14 -11.84
C PRO A 212 16.64 26.03 -11.59
N THR A 213 15.84 26.89 -12.23
CA THR A 213 14.38 26.88 -12.08
C THR A 213 13.74 25.61 -12.66
N VAL A 214 14.23 25.13 -13.80
CA VAL A 214 13.77 23.89 -14.43
C VAL A 214 14.21 22.69 -13.60
N ALA A 215 15.44 22.70 -13.11
CA ALA A 215 15.96 21.65 -12.23
C ALA A 215 15.12 21.50 -10.94
N THR A 216 14.71 22.61 -10.32
CA THR A 216 13.81 22.58 -9.15
C THR A 216 12.48 21.91 -9.49
N ARG A 217 11.90 22.21 -10.66
CA ARG A 217 10.65 21.57 -11.11
C ARG A 217 10.82 20.09 -11.45
N LEU A 218 11.95 19.70 -12.06
CA LEU A 218 12.27 18.29 -12.31
C LEU A 218 12.45 17.53 -10.98
N ARG A 219 13.10 18.14 -10.00
CA ARG A 219 13.25 17.54 -8.67
C ARG A 219 11.92 17.37 -7.94
N SER A 220 10.94 18.25 -8.14
CA SER A 220 9.60 18.09 -7.54
C SER A 220 8.80 16.91 -8.09
N ILE A 221 9.16 16.40 -9.28
CA ILE A 221 8.60 15.17 -9.87
C ILE A 221 9.52 13.94 -9.69
N GLY A 222 10.52 14.04 -8.81
CA GLY A 222 11.43 12.94 -8.48
C GLY A 222 12.64 12.80 -9.40
N VAL A 223 12.89 13.75 -10.32
CA VAL A 223 14.02 13.70 -11.28
C VAL A 223 15.15 14.62 -10.80
N ARG A 224 16.22 14.04 -10.23
CA ARG A 224 17.35 14.74 -9.60
C ARG A 224 18.64 14.62 -10.45
N ASN A 225 18.79 13.52 -11.18
CA ASN A 225 19.99 13.19 -11.94
C ASN A 225 19.64 12.65 -13.33
N VAL A 226 20.65 12.45 -14.15
CA VAL A 226 20.51 11.97 -15.54
C VAL A 226 19.85 10.59 -15.60
N ARG A 227 20.19 9.68 -14.66
CA ARG A 227 19.61 8.34 -14.60
C ARG A 227 18.11 8.41 -14.33
N GLU A 228 17.70 9.22 -13.36
CA GLU A 228 16.28 9.35 -13.01
C GLU A 228 15.47 9.93 -14.17
N LEU A 229 16.04 10.84 -14.98
CA LEU A 229 15.40 11.32 -16.21
C LEU A 229 15.27 10.22 -17.27
N LEU A 230 16.28 9.36 -17.38
CA LEU A 230 16.28 8.25 -18.34
C LEU A 230 15.25 7.17 -17.99
N PHE A 231 14.95 6.99 -16.71
CA PHE A 231 13.89 6.10 -16.21
C PHE A 231 12.57 6.83 -15.89
N TYR A 232 12.44 8.10 -16.32
CA TYR A 232 11.20 8.85 -16.25
C TYR A 232 10.37 8.58 -17.50
N PHE A 233 9.70 7.45 -17.53
CA PHE A 233 9.00 6.97 -18.72
C PHE A 233 7.71 7.76 -19.02
N PRO A 234 7.32 7.86 -20.30
CA PRO A 234 6.04 8.44 -20.67
C PRO A 234 4.89 7.55 -20.17
N ARG A 235 3.82 8.19 -19.72
CA ARG A 235 2.61 7.46 -19.32
C ARG A 235 1.83 6.92 -20.50
N ASP A 236 1.98 7.53 -21.67
CA ASP A 236 1.25 7.20 -22.89
C ASP A 236 2.01 7.71 -24.13
N HIS A 237 1.63 7.23 -25.31
CA HIS A 237 2.14 7.68 -26.60
C HIS A 237 0.97 8.06 -27.50
N ARG A 238 1.10 9.17 -28.21
CA ARG A 238 0.14 9.55 -29.24
C ARG A 238 0.64 9.11 -30.61
N ASP A 239 -0.21 8.39 -31.28
CA ASP A 239 0.00 7.98 -32.67
C ASP A 239 -0.56 9.07 -33.60
N TYR A 240 0.33 9.87 -34.14
CA TYR A 240 -0.02 10.86 -35.18
C TYR A 240 -0.06 10.27 -36.61
N SER A 241 0.19 8.96 -36.76
CA SER A 241 0.07 8.29 -38.07
C SER A 241 -1.39 7.99 -38.42
N LYS A 242 -2.26 7.92 -37.41
CA LYS A 242 -3.69 7.60 -37.54
C LYS A 242 -4.57 8.84 -37.32
N LEU A 243 -4.19 9.97 -37.91
CA LEU A 243 -5.02 11.17 -37.85
C LEU A 243 -6.14 11.05 -38.91
N GLU A 244 -7.38 10.87 -38.43
CA GLU A 244 -8.55 10.88 -39.34
C GLU A 244 -8.85 12.29 -39.83
N LYS A 245 -9.19 12.42 -41.11
CA LYS A 245 -9.67 13.67 -41.68
C LYS A 245 -11.05 14.00 -41.10
N ILE A 246 -11.36 15.28 -40.95
CA ILE A 246 -12.61 15.74 -40.32
C ILE A 246 -13.87 15.15 -41.02
N ALA A 247 -13.82 15.00 -42.36
CA ALA A 247 -14.92 14.40 -43.12
C ALA A 247 -15.13 12.92 -42.82
N ASP A 248 -14.04 12.18 -42.59
CA ASP A 248 -14.03 10.72 -42.49
C ASP A 248 -14.31 10.22 -41.03
N ILE A 249 -14.37 11.11 -40.05
CA ILE A 249 -14.56 10.74 -38.65
C ILE A 249 -15.90 9.99 -38.46
N PRO A 250 -15.86 8.71 -38.00
CA PRO A 250 -17.06 7.93 -37.70
C PRO A 250 -17.80 8.46 -36.45
N PHE A 251 -19.10 8.18 -36.35
CA PHE A 251 -19.88 8.51 -35.14
C PHE A 251 -19.74 7.43 -34.08
N GLY A 252 -19.58 7.85 -32.85
CA GLY A 252 -19.56 6.95 -31.68
C GLY A 252 -18.19 6.33 -31.35
N GLU A 253 -17.21 6.48 -32.22
CA GLU A 253 -15.86 5.94 -32.02
C GLU A 253 -14.89 6.99 -31.47
N LEU A 254 -13.91 6.51 -30.72
CA LEU A 254 -12.83 7.36 -30.19
C LEU A 254 -11.76 7.55 -31.26
N VAL A 255 -11.68 8.76 -31.82
CA VAL A 255 -10.79 9.08 -32.93
C VAL A 255 -9.92 10.28 -32.61
N THR A 256 -8.72 10.32 -33.19
CA THR A 256 -7.84 11.50 -33.15
C THR A 256 -7.86 12.22 -34.51
N THR A 257 -8.09 13.53 -34.49
CA THR A 257 -8.07 14.38 -35.67
C THR A 257 -7.27 15.66 -35.43
N LYS A 258 -6.89 16.35 -36.50
CA LYS A 258 -6.24 17.67 -36.42
C LYS A 258 -7.01 18.71 -37.23
N GLY A 259 -6.94 19.95 -36.80
CA GLY A 259 -7.50 21.07 -37.57
C GLY A 259 -6.97 22.40 -37.06
N MET A 260 -6.98 23.40 -37.95
CA MET A 260 -6.64 24.77 -37.60
C MET A 260 -7.74 25.40 -36.77
N ILE A 261 -7.40 26.11 -35.71
CA ILE A 261 -8.37 26.80 -34.83
C ILE A 261 -8.90 28.04 -35.53
N TRP A 262 -10.20 28.06 -35.81
CA TRP A 262 -10.89 29.18 -36.46
C TRP A 262 -11.55 30.14 -35.45
N ASP A 263 -12.26 29.59 -34.47
CA ASP A 263 -13.02 30.37 -33.46
C ASP A 263 -13.13 29.57 -32.16
N VAL A 264 -13.22 30.27 -31.02
CA VAL A 264 -13.40 29.65 -29.70
C VAL A 264 -14.41 30.45 -28.88
N LYS A 265 -15.43 29.76 -28.38
CA LYS A 265 -16.51 30.36 -27.56
C LYS A 265 -16.75 29.54 -26.31
N THR A 266 -17.02 30.20 -25.20
CA THR A 266 -17.47 29.51 -23.96
C THR A 266 -18.89 29.97 -23.63
N ASN A 267 -19.75 28.97 -23.54
CA ASN A 267 -21.17 29.19 -23.15
C ASN A 267 -21.37 28.68 -21.72
N ARG A 268 -21.99 29.48 -20.87
CA ARG A 268 -22.47 29.06 -19.55
C ARG A 268 -23.87 28.47 -19.73
N THR A 269 -24.03 27.20 -19.50
CA THR A 269 -25.31 26.50 -19.45
C THR A 269 -25.74 26.42 -17.98
N GLY A 270 -26.83 27.04 -17.63
CA GLY A 270 -27.48 27.20 -16.31
C GLY A 270 -26.79 26.46 -15.12
N GLY A 271 -26.48 27.21 -14.06
CA GLY A 271 -25.72 26.73 -12.89
C GLY A 271 -24.21 26.87 -13.07
N ALA A 272 -23.45 26.10 -12.37
CA ALA A 272 -21.96 26.12 -12.36
C ALA A 272 -21.30 25.45 -13.62
N ARG A 273 -22.11 24.97 -14.58
CA ARG A 273 -21.61 24.22 -15.74
C ARG A 273 -21.22 25.13 -16.89
N SER A 274 -20.03 24.96 -17.42
CA SER A 274 -19.53 25.69 -18.60
C SER A 274 -19.19 24.74 -19.72
N ARG A 275 -19.38 25.17 -20.99
CA ARG A 275 -18.98 24.44 -22.17
C ARG A 275 -18.13 25.34 -23.07
N THR A 276 -16.89 25.00 -23.27
CA THR A 276 -16.00 25.67 -24.23
C THR A 276 -16.06 24.91 -25.56
N VAL A 277 -16.33 25.64 -26.64
CA VAL A 277 -16.42 25.08 -28.00
C VAL A 277 -15.41 25.81 -28.86
N ALA A 278 -14.54 25.04 -29.51
CA ALA A 278 -13.69 25.55 -30.58
C ALA A 278 -14.14 24.96 -31.92
N THR A 279 -14.10 25.81 -32.97
CA THR A 279 -14.28 25.35 -34.34
C THR A 279 -12.91 25.15 -34.96
N ILE A 280 -12.62 23.88 -35.29
CA ILE A 280 -11.39 23.52 -36.01
C ILE A 280 -11.70 23.15 -37.46
N GLY A 281 -10.77 23.35 -38.38
CA GLY A 281 -10.95 23.00 -39.77
C GLY A 281 -9.69 22.43 -40.38
N ASP A 282 -9.86 21.46 -41.26
CA ASP A 282 -8.83 20.92 -42.16
C ASP A 282 -9.22 21.15 -43.62
N GLU A 283 -8.54 20.51 -44.55
CA GLU A 283 -8.81 20.55 -45.99
C GLU A 283 -10.14 19.93 -46.39
N THR A 284 -10.75 19.09 -45.49
CA THR A 284 -11.97 18.30 -45.79
C THR A 284 -13.22 18.87 -45.15
N GLY A 285 -13.09 19.72 -44.12
CA GLY A 285 -14.25 20.30 -43.46
C GLY A 285 -13.99 21.08 -42.19
N LYS A 286 -15.08 21.41 -41.48
CA LYS A 286 -15.06 22.06 -40.19
C LYS A 286 -15.73 21.19 -39.13
N LEU A 287 -15.16 21.16 -37.92
CA LEU A 287 -15.65 20.39 -36.79
C LEU A 287 -15.75 21.27 -35.54
N ASN A 288 -16.87 21.19 -34.83
CA ASN A 288 -17.01 21.80 -33.52
C ASN A 288 -16.54 20.81 -32.47
N VAL A 289 -15.51 21.18 -31.71
CA VAL A 289 -14.94 20.38 -30.63
C VAL A 289 -15.27 21.02 -29.28
N SER A 290 -15.71 20.26 -28.32
CA SER A 290 -16.21 20.80 -27.06
C SER A 290 -15.60 20.15 -25.82
N TRP A 291 -15.38 21.01 -24.80
CA TRP A 291 -14.92 20.65 -23.46
C TRP A 291 -15.96 21.07 -22.43
N PHE A 292 -16.21 20.24 -21.47
CA PHE A 292 -17.13 20.53 -20.37
C PHE A 292 -16.35 20.93 -19.11
N ASN A 293 -16.87 21.95 -18.40
CA ASN A 293 -16.31 22.48 -17.15
C ASN A 293 -14.87 22.99 -17.21
N GLN A 294 -14.42 23.44 -18.39
CA GLN A 294 -13.06 23.94 -18.62
C GLN A 294 -13.06 25.34 -19.27
N PRO A 295 -13.59 26.40 -18.61
CA PRO A 295 -13.68 27.73 -19.19
C PRO A 295 -12.31 28.41 -19.43
N TYR A 296 -11.27 27.99 -18.70
CA TYR A 296 -9.91 28.51 -18.85
C TYR A 296 -9.30 28.21 -20.23
N LEU A 297 -9.77 27.17 -20.91
CA LEU A 297 -9.31 26.80 -22.25
C LEU A 297 -9.65 27.88 -23.29
N GLN A 298 -10.68 28.68 -23.10
CA GLN A 298 -11.00 29.73 -24.04
C GLN A 298 -9.83 30.70 -24.23
N LYS A 299 -9.22 31.16 -23.14
CA LYS A 299 -8.09 32.10 -23.22
C LYS A 299 -6.87 31.45 -23.90
N GLN A 300 -6.61 30.20 -23.59
CA GLN A 300 -5.48 29.45 -24.15
C GLN A 300 -5.66 29.19 -25.64
N LEU A 301 -6.82 28.72 -26.08
CA LEU A 301 -7.11 28.38 -27.47
C LEU A 301 -7.30 29.64 -28.34
N LEU A 302 -7.82 30.75 -27.79
CA LEU A 302 -7.88 32.04 -28.49
C LEU A 302 -6.47 32.58 -28.76
N ALA A 303 -5.54 32.42 -27.84
CA ALA A 303 -4.15 32.83 -28.06
C ALA A 303 -3.44 31.99 -29.15
N ALA A 304 -3.93 30.76 -29.40
CA ALA A 304 -3.46 29.84 -30.42
C ALA A 304 -4.34 29.84 -31.68
N LYS A 305 -5.13 30.86 -31.88
CA LYS A 305 -5.98 30.98 -33.10
C LYS A 305 -5.11 31.04 -34.34
N GLY A 306 -5.41 30.17 -35.31
CA GLY A 306 -4.59 29.97 -36.50
C GLY A 306 -3.57 28.86 -36.38
N ASP A 307 -3.30 28.35 -35.19
CA ASP A 307 -2.46 27.19 -34.99
C ASP A 307 -3.24 25.89 -35.16
N ILE A 308 -2.50 24.79 -35.40
CA ILE A 308 -3.10 23.46 -35.48
C ILE A 308 -3.39 22.93 -34.08
N LEU A 309 -4.62 22.46 -33.90
CA LEU A 309 -5.06 21.76 -32.70
C LEU A 309 -5.26 20.27 -33.02
N VAL A 310 -4.65 19.38 -32.26
CA VAL A 310 -4.93 17.95 -32.31
C VAL A 310 -5.87 17.60 -31.17
N VAL A 311 -6.97 16.90 -31.49
CA VAL A 311 -8.01 16.51 -30.53
C VAL A 311 -8.31 15.03 -30.66
N THR A 312 -8.42 14.35 -29.52
CA THR A 312 -8.92 12.99 -29.44
C THR A 312 -10.25 13.01 -28.71
N GLY A 313 -11.27 12.40 -29.29
CA GLY A 313 -12.62 12.44 -28.77
C GLY A 313 -13.59 11.61 -29.58
N ILE A 314 -14.88 11.80 -29.28
CA ILE A 314 -15.97 11.04 -29.91
C ILE A 314 -16.92 12.00 -30.61
N LYS A 315 -17.19 11.74 -31.90
CA LYS A 315 -18.19 12.48 -32.70
C LYS A 315 -19.58 11.99 -32.31
N GLN A 316 -20.40 12.88 -31.82
CA GLN A 316 -21.76 12.57 -31.33
C GLN A 316 -22.79 13.51 -31.94
N ARG A 317 -24.05 13.07 -31.96
CA ARG A 317 -25.18 13.85 -32.44
C ARG A 317 -26.05 14.29 -31.25
N PHE A 318 -26.17 15.59 -31.05
CA PHE A 318 -27.10 16.18 -30.09
C PHE A 318 -28.22 16.89 -30.84
N GLY A 319 -29.37 16.25 -31.01
CA GLY A 319 -30.44 16.74 -31.85
C GLY A 319 -29.97 16.94 -33.31
N ASN A 320 -30.12 18.17 -33.85
CA ASN A 320 -29.66 18.50 -35.21
C ASN A 320 -28.20 18.97 -35.29
N LYS A 321 -27.49 19.04 -34.20
CA LYS A 321 -26.07 19.50 -34.18
C LYS A 321 -25.12 18.34 -33.99
N VAL A 322 -24.06 18.36 -34.80
CA VAL A 322 -22.93 17.42 -34.66
C VAL A 322 -21.90 18.08 -33.74
N ASP A 323 -21.42 17.36 -32.75
CA ASP A 323 -20.44 17.80 -31.80
C ASP A 323 -19.35 16.73 -31.59
N PHE A 324 -18.15 17.18 -31.31
CA PHE A 324 -17.05 16.30 -30.98
C PHE A 324 -16.64 16.50 -29.52
N SER A 325 -16.98 15.55 -28.68
CA SER A 325 -16.66 15.56 -27.26
C SER A 325 -15.18 15.22 -27.06
N VAL A 326 -14.39 16.20 -26.64
CA VAL A 326 -12.93 16.06 -26.50
C VAL A 326 -12.59 15.39 -25.18
N ARG A 327 -11.84 14.30 -25.24
CA ARG A 327 -11.21 13.66 -24.07
C ARG A 327 -9.81 14.22 -23.81
N SER A 328 -9.05 14.46 -24.88
CA SER A 328 -7.72 15.07 -24.76
C SER A 328 -7.43 15.99 -25.94
N HIS A 329 -6.62 17.03 -25.74
CA HIS A 329 -6.23 17.99 -26.77
C HIS A 329 -4.76 18.38 -26.61
N GLU A 330 -4.14 18.81 -27.70
CA GLU A 330 -2.77 19.33 -27.72
C GLU A 330 -2.60 20.39 -28.80
N LEU A 331 -1.80 21.40 -28.50
CA LEU A 331 -1.31 22.37 -29.46
C LEU A 331 0.11 21.92 -29.88
N PRO A 332 0.26 21.12 -30.96
CA PRO A 332 1.57 20.66 -31.40
C PRO A 332 2.36 21.80 -32.01
N ASP A 333 3.68 21.75 -31.85
CA ASP A 333 4.54 22.63 -32.60
C ASP A 333 4.58 22.23 -34.08
N GLN A 334 4.80 23.21 -35.01
CA GLN A 334 4.88 22.95 -36.45
C GLN A 334 5.94 21.89 -36.78
N GLY A 335 7.01 21.74 -35.95
CA GLY A 335 8.06 20.72 -36.15
C GLY A 335 7.62 19.31 -35.79
N ASP A 336 6.70 19.14 -34.82
CA ASP A 336 6.19 17.83 -34.41
C ASP A 336 5.23 17.21 -35.46
N LEU A 337 4.61 18.04 -36.29
CA LEU A 337 3.65 17.63 -37.32
C LEU A 337 4.33 17.29 -38.68
N LEU A 338 5.57 17.71 -38.88
CA LEU A 338 6.32 17.40 -40.10
C LEU A 338 6.79 15.95 -40.15
N ASN A 339 6.82 15.26 -39.03
CA ASN A 339 7.16 13.85 -38.90
C ASN A 339 5.90 13.00 -38.73
N THR A 340 5.05 12.99 -39.75
CA THR A 340 3.89 12.09 -39.82
C THR A 340 4.37 10.64 -39.80
N GLY A 341 3.95 9.89 -38.73
CA GLY A 341 4.31 8.47 -38.55
C GLY A 341 5.05 8.18 -37.25
N ILE A 342 5.22 9.16 -36.37
CA ILE A 342 5.95 8.98 -35.10
C ILE A 342 4.99 8.91 -33.95
N LEU A 343 5.23 7.94 -33.03
CA LEU A 343 4.61 7.84 -31.73
C LEU A 343 5.25 8.87 -30.80
N VAL A 344 4.47 9.90 -30.41
CA VAL A 344 4.97 11.00 -29.58
C VAL A 344 4.74 10.73 -28.10
N PRO A 345 5.79 10.72 -27.26
CA PRO A 345 5.66 10.41 -25.85
C PRO A 345 4.94 11.51 -25.05
N ILE A 346 4.05 11.10 -24.14
CA ILE A 346 3.33 11.96 -23.20
C ILE A 346 3.85 11.68 -21.79
N TYR A 347 4.59 12.64 -21.24
CA TYR A 347 5.12 12.53 -19.89
C TYR A 347 4.16 13.15 -18.86
N PRO A 348 4.13 12.66 -17.62
CA PRO A 348 3.52 13.38 -16.51
C PRO A 348 4.19 14.76 -16.35
N LEU A 349 3.41 15.82 -16.13
CA LEU A 349 3.90 17.19 -16.04
C LEU A 349 3.54 17.79 -14.68
N THR A 350 4.37 18.74 -14.24
CA THR A 350 4.07 19.61 -13.09
C THR A 350 3.88 21.05 -13.56
N GLU A 351 3.31 21.88 -12.69
CA GLU A 351 3.05 23.29 -13.01
C GLU A 351 4.34 24.01 -13.45
N GLY A 352 4.25 24.68 -14.60
CA GLY A 352 5.36 25.44 -15.16
C GLY A 352 6.40 24.63 -15.94
N LEU A 353 6.30 23.30 -16.03
CA LEU A 353 7.15 22.46 -16.90
C LEU A 353 6.42 22.21 -18.23
N LYS A 354 7.00 22.68 -19.34
CA LYS A 354 6.41 22.52 -20.68
C LYS A 354 6.74 21.14 -21.25
N ALA A 355 5.77 20.45 -21.85
CA ALA A 355 5.93 19.12 -22.47
C ALA A 355 7.06 19.09 -23.48
N LYS A 356 7.17 20.11 -24.36
CA LYS A 356 8.24 20.25 -25.33
C LYS A 356 9.62 20.29 -24.70
N ALA A 357 9.79 21.04 -23.61
CA ALA A 357 11.07 21.13 -22.94
C ALA A 357 11.47 19.77 -22.35
N LEU A 358 10.53 19.07 -21.72
CA LEU A 358 10.79 17.75 -21.16
C LEU A 358 11.13 16.73 -22.26
N ARG A 359 10.38 16.69 -23.37
CA ARG A 359 10.69 15.83 -24.53
C ARG A 359 12.10 16.10 -25.08
N ARG A 360 12.51 17.37 -25.19
CA ARG A 360 13.88 17.71 -25.62
C ARG A 360 14.94 17.21 -24.64
N PHE A 361 14.71 17.35 -23.35
CA PHE A 361 15.66 16.89 -22.33
C PHE A 361 15.77 15.37 -22.33
N THR A 362 14.65 14.65 -22.38
CA THR A 362 14.65 13.18 -22.44
C THR A 362 15.27 12.68 -23.73
N LYS A 363 15.00 13.30 -24.89
CA LYS A 363 15.62 12.92 -26.18
C LYS A 363 17.13 13.02 -26.07
N TRP A 364 17.66 14.13 -25.60
CA TRP A 364 19.11 14.33 -25.48
C TRP A 364 19.74 13.29 -24.52
N VAL A 365 19.08 12.98 -23.41
CA VAL A 365 19.57 11.99 -22.43
C VAL A 365 19.52 10.58 -23.01
N VAL A 366 18.44 10.21 -23.69
CA VAL A 366 18.29 8.90 -24.34
C VAL A 366 19.35 8.70 -25.42
N ASP A 367 19.49 9.65 -26.35
CA ASP A 367 20.45 9.54 -27.43
C ASP A 367 21.90 9.41 -26.94
N LYS A 368 22.22 10.06 -25.81
CA LYS A 368 23.59 10.09 -25.29
C LYS A 368 23.90 8.94 -24.34
N TYR A 369 22.96 8.54 -23.52
CA TYR A 369 23.24 7.67 -22.37
C TYR A 369 22.54 6.32 -22.40
N ALA A 370 21.46 6.12 -23.18
CA ALA A 370 20.73 4.86 -23.17
C ALA A 370 21.64 3.67 -23.49
N LYS A 371 22.47 3.77 -24.49
CA LYS A 371 23.42 2.72 -24.92
C LYS A 371 24.56 2.43 -23.94
N MET A 372 24.76 3.32 -22.95
CA MET A 372 25.79 3.15 -21.92
C MET A 372 25.29 2.35 -20.70
N ILE A 373 23.97 2.08 -20.63
CA ILE A 373 23.40 1.33 -19.51
C ILE A 373 23.69 -0.16 -19.69
N PRO A 374 24.38 -0.80 -18.71
CA PRO A 374 24.57 -2.24 -18.76
C PRO A 374 23.24 -2.97 -18.58
N ASP A 375 23.03 -4.01 -19.38
CA ASP A 375 21.88 -4.90 -19.17
C ASP A 375 22.13 -5.77 -17.93
N HIS A 376 21.24 -5.68 -16.96
CA HIS A 376 21.36 -6.44 -15.72
C HIS A 376 20.77 -7.85 -15.82
N LEU A 377 19.91 -8.14 -16.83
CA LEU A 377 19.38 -9.47 -17.02
C LEU A 377 20.44 -10.42 -17.58
N PRO A 378 20.66 -11.58 -16.95
CA PRO A 378 21.51 -12.63 -17.50
C PRO A 378 21.06 -13.05 -18.89
N MET A 379 22.02 -13.32 -19.78
CA MET A 379 21.73 -13.68 -21.18
C MET A 379 20.76 -14.87 -21.29
N VAL A 380 20.88 -15.86 -20.37
CA VAL A 380 19.98 -17.02 -20.31
C VAL A 380 18.53 -16.62 -20.04
N VAL A 381 18.30 -15.71 -19.09
CA VAL A 381 16.95 -15.20 -18.77
C VAL A 381 16.39 -14.41 -19.95
N ARG A 382 17.20 -13.52 -20.53
CA ARG A 382 16.81 -12.70 -21.66
C ARG A 382 16.44 -13.53 -22.90
N SER A 383 17.25 -14.53 -23.23
CA SER A 383 17.01 -15.40 -24.39
C SER A 383 15.78 -16.28 -24.20
N ARG A 384 15.58 -16.88 -23.02
CA ARG A 384 14.37 -17.67 -22.72
C ARG A 384 13.09 -16.84 -22.73
N GLY A 385 13.17 -15.61 -22.28
CA GLY A 385 12.03 -14.67 -22.27
C GLY A 385 11.80 -13.98 -23.59
N GLN A 386 12.72 -14.09 -24.55
CA GLN A 386 12.72 -13.35 -25.83
C GLN A 386 12.60 -11.83 -25.61
N PHE A 387 13.39 -11.30 -24.68
CA PHE A 387 13.39 -9.89 -24.34
C PHE A 387 14.48 -9.13 -25.11
N MET A 388 14.16 -7.90 -25.54
CA MET A 388 15.16 -6.96 -26.04
C MET A 388 16.13 -6.55 -24.92
N THR A 389 17.25 -5.93 -25.30
CA THR A 389 18.21 -5.40 -24.32
C THR A 389 17.64 -4.22 -23.55
N LEU A 390 18.16 -3.95 -22.35
CA LEU A 390 17.70 -2.80 -21.55
C LEU A 390 17.93 -1.46 -22.27
N PRO A 391 19.08 -1.20 -22.91
CA PRO A 391 19.27 0.01 -23.72
C PRO A 391 18.21 0.19 -24.82
N GLU A 392 17.93 -0.86 -25.60
CA GLU A 392 16.88 -0.84 -26.62
C GLU A 392 15.50 -0.61 -26.02
N ALA A 393 15.18 -1.27 -24.90
CA ALA A 393 13.90 -1.08 -24.22
C ALA A 393 13.69 0.37 -23.75
N ILE A 394 14.74 1.03 -23.25
CA ILE A 394 14.68 2.44 -22.85
C ILE A 394 14.49 3.33 -24.08
N GLU A 395 15.25 3.11 -25.17
CA GLU A 395 15.10 3.87 -26.40
C GLU A 395 13.68 3.75 -26.97
N GLN A 396 13.18 2.51 -27.09
CA GLN A 396 11.86 2.23 -27.66
C GLN A 396 10.70 2.61 -26.73
N MET A 397 10.92 2.68 -25.42
CA MET A 397 9.92 3.17 -24.48
C MET A 397 9.77 4.69 -24.55
N HIS A 398 10.82 5.43 -24.84
CA HIS A 398 10.78 6.89 -25.00
C HIS A 398 10.42 7.32 -26.42
N TYR A 399 11.04 6.71 -27.43
CA TYR A 399 10.93 7.08 -28.85
C TYR A 399 10.81 5.82 -29.70
N PRO A 400 9.64 5.17 -29.68
CA PRO A 400 9.44 3.92 -30.39
C PRO A 400 9.47 4.11 -31.90
N GLU A 401 10.13 3.21 -32.60
CA GLU A 401 10.15 3.15 -34.07
C GLU A 401 8.75 2.83 -34.61
N ASN A 402 8.01 1.97 -33.90
CA ASN A 402 6.65 1.58 -34.24
C ASN A 402 5.92 1.05 -32.98
N ALA A 403 4.59 0.82 -33.11
CA ALA A 403 3.76 0.35 -32.02
C ALA A 403 4.20 -1.03 -31.47
N GLN A 404 4.70 -1.93 -32.32
CA GLN A 404 5.18 -3.24 -31.94
C GLN A 404 6.42 -3.15 -31.04
N LYS A 405 7.37 -2.32 -31.39
CA LYS A 405 8.59 -2.07 -30.60
C LYS A 405 8.27 -1.44 -29.25
N LEU A 406 7.26 -0.57 -29.18
CA LEU A 406 6.76 -0.01 -27.91
C LEU A 406 6.20 -1.11 -27.00
N VAL A 407 5.42 -2.03 -27.54
CA VAL A 407 4.86 -3.16 -26.77
C VAL A 407 5.98 -4.07 -26.26
N GLU A 408 6.96 -4.38 -27.09
CA GLU A 408 8.13 -5.19 -26.71
C GLU A 408 8.97 -4.50 -25.61
N ALA A 409 9.20 -3.19 -25.72
CA ALA A 409 9.90 -2.41 -24.72
C ALA A 409 9.16 -2.38 -23.38
N ARG A 410 7.85 -2.11 -23.42
CA ARG A 410 7.00 -2.14 -22.23
C ARG A 410 7.02 -3.52 -21.57
N ARG A 411 6.89 -4.59 -22.37
CA ARG A 411 6.98 -5.97 -21.88
C ARG A 411 8.32 -6.27 -21.21
N ARG A 412 9.45 -5.79 -21.78
CA ARG A 412 10.77 -5.96 -21.17
C ARG A 412 10.90 -5.24 -19.83
N LEU A 413 10.51 -3.98 -19.76
CA LEU A 413 10.63 -3.18 -18.54
C LEU A 413 9.66 -3.64 -17.46
N ALA A 414 8.44 -4.07 -17.81
CA ALA A 414 7.50 -4.70 -16.92
C ALA A 414 8.04 -6.03 -16.35
N PHE A 415 8.67 -6.83 -17.20
CA PHE A 415 9.33 -8.07 -16.75
C PHE A 415 10.44 -7.79 -15.75
N ASP A 416 11.25 -6.76 -15.97
CA ASP A 416 12.33 -6.40 -15.05
C ASP A 416 11.80 -6.11 -13.64
N GLU A 417 10.72 -5.33 -13.52
CA GLU A 417 10.09 -5.03 -12.23
C GLU A 417 9.58 -6.29 -11.55
N LEU A 418 8.84 -7.14 -12.27
CA LEU A 418 8.32 -8.39 -11.74
C LEU A 418 9.42 -9.39 -11.37
N PHE A 419 10.46 -9.49 -12.18
CA PHE A 419 11.57 -10.42 -11.96
C PHE A 419 12.40 -10.03 -10.74
N LEU A 420 12.73 -8.74 -10.59
CA LEU A 420 13.42 -8.22 -9.40
C LEU A 420 12.58 -8.40 -8.13
N MET A 421 11.27 -8.23 -8.25
CA MET A 421 10.35 -8.48 -7.14
C MET A 421 10.38 -9.95 -6.73
N GLN A 422 10.26 -10.88 -7.68
CA GLN A 422 10.30 -12.31 -7.41
C GLN A 422 11.66 -12.78 -6.84
N LEU A 423 12.78 -12.26 -7.36
CA LEU A 423 14.11 -12.56 -6.82
C LEU A 423 14.26 -12.09 -5.37
N GLY A 424 13.79 -10.89 -5.05
CA GLY A 424 13.86 -10.39 -3.67
C GLY A 424 12.99 -11.18 -2.70
N MET A 425 11.85 -11.70 -3.16
CA MET A 425 11.02 -12.62 -2.38
C MET A 425 11.72 -13.97 -2.16
N GLN A 426 12.38 -14.53 -3.19
CA GLN A 426 13.20 -15.75 -3.04
C GLN A 426 14.35 -15.54 -2.07
N GLU A 427 14.99 -14.37 -2.11
CA GLU A 427 16.05 -14.02 -1.17
C GLU A 427 15.55 -13.97 0.27
N ARG A 428 14.40 -13.32 0.53
CA ARG A 428 13.76 -13.25 1.85
C ARG A 428 13.37 -14.64 2.35
N ARG A 429 12.75 -15.44 1.49
CA ARG A 429 12.39 -16.83 1.80
C ARG A 429 13.62 -17.67 2.16
N SER A 430 14.67 -17.58 1.35
CA SER A 430 15.92 -18.35 1.58
C SER A 430 16.65 -17.92 2.86
N ARG A 431 16.73 -16.61 3.14
CA ARG A 431 17.31 -16.10 4.39
C ARG A 431 16.57 -16.66 5.59
N TRP A 432 15.24 -16.66 5.55
CA TRP A 432 14.43 -17.18 6.63
C TRP A 432 14.64 -18.68 6.82
N GLN A 433 14.67 -19.47 5.74
CA GLN A 433 14.89 -20.91 5.78
C GLN A 433 16.31 -21.28 6.25
N GLN A 434 17.31 -20.46 5.96
CA GLN A 434 18.70 -20.71 6.40
C GLN A 434 18.96 -20.33 7.86
N GLN A 435 18.19 -19.43 8.42
CA GLN A 435 18.27 -19.12 9.85
C GLN A 435 17.74 -20.25 10.72
N ALA A 436 17.07 -21.23 10.14
CA ALA A 436 16.57 -22.42 10.79
C ALA A 436 17.48 -23.64 10.49
N PRO A 437 18.59 -23.84 11.23
CA PRO A 437 19.40 -25.03 11.08
C PRO A 437 18.64 -26.20 11.69
N GLN A 438 18.06 -27.06 10.92
CA GLN A 438 17.20 -28.17 11.32
C GLN A 438 15.89 -27.72 11.97
N GLY A 439 14.88 -27.43 11.15
CA GLY A 439 13.54 -27.06 11.57
C GLY A 439 12.82 -28.19 12.31
N ASN A 440 11.71 -27.83 12.93
CA ASN A 440 10.85 -28.75 13.66
C ASN A 440 10.05 -29.62 12.69
N ALA A 441 10.67 -30.65 12.08
CA ALA A 441 9.91 -31.61 11.28
C ALA A 441 8.92 -32.35 12.19
N PHE A 442 7.63 -32.31 11.85
CA PHE A 442 6.61 -33.03 12.59
C PHE A 442 6.49 -34.45 12.04
N HIS A 443 6.28 -35.38 12.95
CA HIS A 443 5.89 -36.73 12.55
C HIS A 443 4.40 -36.70 12.12
N ILE A 444 4.10 -37.13 10.91
CA ILE A 444 2.78 -37.08 10.32
C ILE A 444 2.24 -38.49 10.09
N ASP A 445 1.11 -38.80 10.74
CA ASP A 445 0.29 -39.95 10.40
C ASP A 445 -1.05 -39.49 9.88
N PRO A 446 -1.31 -39.54 8.58
CA PRO A 446 -2.57 -39.09 7.97
C PRO A 446 -3.80 -39.81 8.51
N ARG A 447 -3.68 -41.06 8.99
CA ARG A 447 -4.78 -41.85 9.56
C ARG A 447 -5.30 -41.27 10.89
N LYS A 448 -4.51 -40.45 11.56
CA LYS A 448 -4.92 -39.75 12.76
C LYS A 448 -5.71 -38.48 12.44
N VAL A 449 -5.60 -37.97 11.21
CA VAL A 449 -6.30 -36.76 10.76
C VAL A 449 -7.57 -37.12 10.00
N PHE A 450 -7.50 -38.05 9.03
CA PHE A 450 -8.61 -38.40 8.13
C PHE A 450 -9.26 -39.72 8.51
N SER A 451 -10.60 -39.80 8.43
CA SER A 451 -11.40 -40.98 8.76
C SER A 451 -11.22 -42.12 7.77
N GLU A 452 -11.09 -41.78 6.50
CA GLU A 452 -10.86 -42.72 5.39
C GLU A 452 -10.00 -41.97 4.38
N PRO A 453 -8.70 -42.24 4.30
CA PRO A 453 -7.87 -41.66 3.23
C PRO A 453 -8.26 -42.27 1.88
N GLU A 454 -8.80 -41.45 0.97
CA GLU A 454 -9.00 -41.87 -0.42
C GLU A 454 -7.66 -41.85 -1.17
N ASP A 455 -7.46 -42.81 -2.06
CA ASP A 455 -6.25 -42.88 -2.90
C ASP A 455 -6.16 -41.61 -3.75
N GLY A 456 -5.14 -40.80 -3.49
CA GLY A 456 -4.88 -39.52 -4.14
C GLY A 456 -5.05 -38.26 -3.26
N ASP A 457 -5.70 -38.36 -2.11
CA ASP A 457 -5.89 -37.23 -1.17
C ASP A 457 -4.61 -36.85 -0.41
N ILE A 458 -3.64 -37.73 -0.37
CA ILE A 458 -2.37 -37.58 0.34
C ILE A 458 -1.22 -37.70 -0.66
N PRO A 459 -0.36 -36.69 -0.80
CA PRO A 459 0.82 -36.82 -1.65
C PRO A 459 1.65 -38.05 -1.26
N ALA A 460 2.05 -38.86 -2.24
CA ALA A 460 2.85 -40.09 -2.04
C ALA A 460 4.14 -39.86 -1.20
N THR A 461 4.63 -38.64 -1.17
CA THR A 461 5.76 -38.17 -0.35
C THR A 461 5.54 -38.30 1.16
N ILE A 462 4.29 -38.36 1.64
CA ILE A 462 3.99 -38.50 3.07
C ILE A 462 3.91 -39.95 3.48
N MET A 463 3.60 -40.86 2.54
CA MET A 463 3.51 -42.31 2.84
C MET A 463 4.87 -43.00 3.02
N ASP A 464 5.95 -42.39 2.55
CA ASP A 464 7.29 -43.03 2.49
C ASP A 464 8.31 -42.49 3.52
N THR A 465 7.89 -41.66 4.47
CA THR A 465 8.77 -41.22 5.57
C THR A 465 8.83 -42.29 6.65
N GLY A 466 9.32 -43.46 6.30
CA GLY A 466 9.84 -44.46 7.24
C GLY A 466 11.18 -43.98 7.81
N ALA A 467 11.20 -42.86 8.45
CA ALA A 467 12.37 -42.36 9.15
C ALA A 467 12.47 -43.11 10.50
N THR A 468 13.17 -44.23 10.50
CA THR A 468 13.80 -44.79 11.68
C THR A 468 14.94 -43.87 12.09
N HIS A 469 14.68 -42.84 12.81
CA HIS A 469 15.69 -42.09 13.55
C HIS A 469 15.50 -42.35 15.05
N GLU A 470 16.40 -43.23 15.57
CA GLU A 470 16.72 -43.38 16.99
C GLU A 470 17.41 -42.09 17.49
N ASP A 471 16.71 -41.05 17.68
CA ASP A 471 17.19 -39.83 18.32
C ASP A 471 16.47 -39.66 19.67
N GLU A 472 17.23 -39.74 20.77
CA GLU A 472 16.67 -39.58 22.14
C GLU A 472 15.89 -38.27 22.38
N SER A 473 16.04 -37.26 21.53
CA SER A 473 15.21 -36.03 21.56
C SER A 473 13.76 -36.28 21.16
N LEU A 474 13.47 -37.38 20.45
CA LEU A 474 12.14 -37.83 20.04
C LEU A 474 11.38 -38.57 21.13
N ALA A 475 12.06 -38.98 22.22
CA ALA A 475 11.45 -39.75 23.29
C ALA A 475 10.30 -38.98 24.03
N ILE A 476 10.34 -37.66 24.07
CA ILE A 476 9.27 -36.87 24.70
C ILE A 476 8.05 -36.81 23.78
N GLY A 477 8.25 -36.73 22.46
CA GLY A 477 7.18 -36.78 21.46
C GLY A 477 6.50 -38.14 21.39
N SER A 478 7.28 -39.24 21.44
CA SER A 478 6.75 -40.61 21.40
C SER A 478 5.88 -40.96 22.61
N THR A 479 6.14 -40.37 23.79
CA THR A 479 5.34 -40.57 25.00
C THR A 479 3.99 -39.83 24.91
N LEU A 480 3.95 -38.66 24.31
CA LEU A 480 2.69 -37.95 24.05
C LEU A 480 1.84 -38.62 22.96
N TRP A 481 2.45 -39.13 21.91
CA TRP A 481 1.77 -39.95 20.89
C TRP A 481 1.09 -41.19 21.47
N SER A 482 1.70 -41.87 22.43
CA SER A 482 1.12 -43.04 23.08
C SER A 482 0.05 -42.69 24.12
N THR A 483 0.09 -41.49 24.70
CA THR A 483 -0.85 -41.03 25.73
C THR A 483 -2.06 -40.28 25.17
N ILE A 484 -1.88 -39.54 24.07
CA ILE A 484 -2.93 -38.75 23.42
C ILE A 484 -3.43 -39.42 22.13
N ALA A 485 -2.84 -40.57 21.74
CA ALA A 485 -3.21 -41.27 20.51
C ALA A 485 -4.73 -41.60 20.53
N PRO A 486 -5.54 -40.85 19.81
CA PRO A 486 -6.98 -41.06 19.82
C PRO A 486 -7.31 -42.38 19.14
N ASP A 487 -8.29 -43.09 19.72
CA ASP A 487 -8.88 -44.27 19.06
C ASP A 487 -9.60 -43.86 17.75
N LYS A 488 -9.86 -42.57 17.55
CA LYS A 488 -10.56 -42.03 16.36
C LYS A 488 -9.76 -40.92 15.70
N PRO A 489 -9.79 -40.83 14.35
CA PRO A 489 -9.22 -39.72 13.61
C PRO A 489 -9.84 -38.36 13.98
N PHE A 490 -9.11 -37.27 13.80
CA PHE A 490 -9.59 -35.92 14.05
C PHE A 490 -10.92 -35.62 13.29
N GLU A 491 -10.98 -35.97 12.00
CA GLU A 491 -12.17 -35.76 11.18
C GLU A 491 -13.41 -36.49 11.75
N ALA A 492 -13.24 -37.69 12.33
CA ALA A 492 -14.36 -38.48 12.87
C ALA A 492 -15.02 -37.83 14.10
N THR A 493 -14.35 -36.88 14.77
CA THR A 493 -14.89 -36.15 15.93
C THR A 493 -15.61 -34.87 15.54
N LEU A 494 -15.49 -34.45 14.26
CA LEU A 494 -16.16 -33.26 13.79
C LEU A 494 -17.65 -33.55 13.48
N PRO A 495 -18.53 -32.55 13.62
CA PRO A 495 -19.95 -32.66 13.23
C PRO A 495 -20.17 -32.65 11.71
N PHE A 496 -19.11 -32.65 10.93
CA PHE A 496 -19.10 -32.64 9.46
C PHE A 496 -17.86 -33.39 8.94
N ARG A 497 -17.91 -33.76 7.66
CA ARG A 497 -16.75 -34.28 6.92
C ARG A 497 -16.04 -33.17 6.16
N PHE A 498 -14.73 -33.26 6.00
CA PHE A 498 -13.97 -32.35 5.15
C PHE A 498 -14.40 -32.44 3.68
N THR A 499 -14.47 -31.30 2.99
CA THR A 499 -14.60 -31.26 1.53
C THR A 499 -13.32 -31.75 0.86
N GLY A 500 -13.37 -32.17 -0.40
CA GLY A 500 -12.19 -32.55 -1.17
C GLY A 500 -11.13 -31.43 -1.20
N ALA A 501 -11.55 -30.16 -1.31
CA ALA A 501 -10.66 -29.02 -1.26
C ALA A 501 -9.99 -28.84 0.12
N GLN A 502 -10.73 -29.03 1.20
CA GLN A 502 -10.16 -28.98 2.55
C GLN A 502 -9.18 -30.12 2.78
N ARG A 503 -9.50 -31.35 2.35
CA ARG A 503 -8.58 -32.50 2.44
C ARG A 503 -7.29 -32.25 1.68
N ARG A 504 -7.37 -31.79 0.43
CA ARG A 504 -6.20 -31.42 -0.38
C ARG A 504 -5.32 -30.40 0.34
N VAL A 505 -5.92 -29.33 0.85
CA VAL A 505 -5.19 -28.27 1.53
C VAL A 505 -4.57 -28.74 2.85
N ILE A 506 -5.29 -29.55 3.62
CA ILE A 506 -4.73 -30.18 4.83
C ILE A 506 -3.53 -31.06 4.43
N GLY A 507 -3.63 -31.87 3.38
CA GLY A 507 -2.53 -32.69 2.87
C GLY A 507 -1.30 -31.85 2.48
N GLU A 508 -1.49 -30.72 1.80
CA GLU A 508 -0.40 -29.77 1.48
C GLU A 508 0.25 -29.20 2.74
N ILE A 509 -0.53 -28.80 3.74
CA ILE A 509 -0.01 -28.29 5.03
C ILE A 509 0.74 -29.39 5.76
N LEU A 510 0.23 -30.60 5.83
CA LEU A 510 0.90 -31.75 6.47
C LEU A 510 2.21 -32.10 5.79
N SER A 511 2.26 -32.04 4.46
CA SER A 511 3.50 -32.24 3.70
C SER A 511 4.56 -31.20 4.04
N ASP A 512 4.17 -29.94 4.22
CA ASP A 512 5.11 -28.92 4.65
C ASP A 512 5.56 -29.07 6.10
N LEU A 513 4.64 -29.46 6.99
CA LEU A 513 4.96 -29.70 8.41
C LEU A 513 5.93 -30.86 8.61
N ALA A 514 5.92 -31.85 7.71
CA ALA A 514 6.84 -32.99 7.72
C ALA A 514 8.27 -32.61 7.30
N GLN A 515 8.48 -31.44 6.71
CA GLN A 515 9.81 -31.01 6.25
C GLN A 515 10.62 -30.39 7.38
N SER A 516 11.93 -30.53 7.30
CA SER A 516 12.88 -29.87 8.21
C SER A 516 12.93 -28.35 8.00
N LYS A 517 12.39 -27.83 6.89
CA LYS A 517 12.29 -26.40 6.60
C LYS A 517 10.96 -25.85 7.15
N PRO A 518 10.97 -24.73 7.88
CA PRO A 518 9.76 -24.16 8.39
C PRO A 518 8.76 -23.83 7.26
N MET A 519 7.53 -24.30 7.39
CA MET A 519 6.42 -23.93 6.49
C MET A 519 6.17 -22.41 6.52
N CYS A 520 5.90 -21.84 5.37
CA CYS A 520 5.41 -20.47 5.25
C CYS A 520 4.30 -20.44 4.17
N ARG A 521 3.04 -20.63 4.59
CA ARG A 521 1.93 -20.90 3.69
C ARG A 521 0.77 -19.92 3.90
N LEU A 522 0.19 -19.45 2.79
CA LEU A 522 -1.04 -18.67 2.75
C LEU A 522 -2.24 -19.58 2.43
N LEU A 523 -3.18 -19.66 3.34
CA LEU A 523 -4.45 -20.34 3.16
C LEU A 523 -5.52 -19.34 2.73
N GLN A 524 -5.93 -19.43 1.49
CA GLN A 524 -7.02 -18.64 0.93
C GLN A 524 -8.32 -19.45 0.90
N GLY A 525 -9.43 -18.79 1.05
CA GLY A 525 -10.73 -19.40 0.88
C GLY A 525 -11.83 -18.40 1.16
N ASP A 526 -12.95 -18.60 0.53
CA ASP A 526 -14.12 -17.74 0.70
C ASP A 526 -14.60 -17.68 2.15
N VAL A 527 -15.43 -16.71 2.46
CA VAL A 527 -16.07 -16.61 3.78
C VAL A 527 -16.93 -17.85 4.03
N GLY A 528 -16.63 -18.57 5.12
CA GLY A 528 -17.33 -19.83 5.44
C GLY A 528 -16.82 -21.07 4.70
N ALA A 529 -15.67 -21.03 4.01
CA ALA A 529 -15.04 -22.19 3.39
C ALA A 529 -14.42 -23.19 4.39
N GLY A 530 -14.46 -22.88 5.69
CA GLY A 530 -13.98 -23.76 6.76
C GLY A 530 -12.48 -23.68 7.05
N LYS A 531 -11.85 -22.53 6.79
CA LYS A 531 -10.41 -22.28 7.11
C LYS A 531 -10.07 -22.61 8.56
N THR A 532 -10.96 -22.31 9.52
CA THR A 532 -10.76 -22.59 10.95
C THR A 532 -10.62 -24.09 11.24
N ALA A 533 -11.37 -24.94 10.51
CA ALA A 533 -11.26 -26.39 10.66
C ALA A 533 -9.93 -26.93 10.12
N VAL A 534 -9.43 -26.38 9.04
CA VAL A 534 -8.08 -26.67 8.50
C VAL A 534 -7.00 -26.22 9.48
N ALA A 535 -7.14 -25.04 10.07
CA ALA A 535 -6.24 -24.53 11.11
C ALA A 535 -6.25 -25.42 12.36
N ALA A 536 -7.42 -25.89 12.79
CA ALA A 536 -7.55 -26.81 13.93
C ALA A 536 -6.87 -28.16 13.67
N ALA A 537 -6.97 -28.72 12.44
CA ALA A 537 -6.26 -29.94 12.05
C ALA A 537 -4.73 -29.76 12.12
N ALA A 538 -4.20 -28.62 11.68
CA ALA A 538 -2.77 -28.31 11.79
C ALA A 538 -2.32 -28.15 13.26
N LEU A 539 -3.13 -27.48 14.10
CA LEU A 539 -2.88 -27.35 15.54
C LEU A 539 -2.93 -28.70 16.26
N PHE A 540 -3.86 -29.55 15.87
CA PHE A 540 -3.96 -30.94 16.37
C PHE A 540 -2.66 -31.71 16.11
N VAL A 541 -2.15 -31.67 14.89
CA VAL A 541 -0.89 -32.33 14.52
C VAL A 541 0.32 -31.75 15.27
N ALA A 542 0.38 -30.42 15.44
CA ALA A 542 1.41 -29.78 16.23
C ALA A 542 1.39 -30.25 17.69
N ALA A 543 0.19 -30.35 18.31
CA ALA A 543 0.03 -30.83 19.68
C ALA A 543 0.42 -32.31 19.83
N LEU A 544 0.07 -33.17 18.87
CA LEU A 544 0.50 -34.57 18.86
C LEU A 544 2.05 -34.71 18.83
N ASN A 545 2.74 -33.78 18.18
CA ASN A 545 4.21 -33.74 18.16
C ASN A 545 4.84 -33.05 19.39
N GLY A 546 4.03 -32.71 20.41
CA GLY A 546 4.52 -32.05 21.61
C GLY A 546 4.92 -30.58 21.43
N TYR A 547 4.49 -29.97 20.33
CA TYR A 547 4.67 -28.56 20.06
C TYR A 547 3.42 -27.76 20.36
N GLN A 548 3.62 -26.56 20.86
CA GLN A 548 2.52 -25.59 21.06
C GLN A 548 2.19 -24.88 19.75
N GLY A 549 0.90 -24.57 19.57
CA GLY A 549 0.40 -23.75 18.49
C GLY A 549 -0.10 -22.39 19.00
N ALA A 550 0.03 -21.35 18.18
CA ALA A 550 -0.55 -20.05 18.46
C ALA A 550 -1.43 -19.60 17.29
N ILE A 551 -2.63 -19.10 17.58
CA ILE A 551 -3.48 -18.45 16.57
C ILE A 551 -3.75 -17.01 16.95
N MET A 552 -3.42 -16.08 16.08
CA MET A 552 -3.60 -14.64 16.26
C MET A 552 -4.74 -14.12 15.40
N ALA A 553 -5.71 -13.45 16.05
CA ALA A 553 -6.86 -12.82 15.41
C ALA A 553 -6.81 -11.29 15.56
N PRO A 554 -7.37 -10.51 14.61
CA PRO A 554 -7.30 -9.06 14.63
C PRO A 554 -8.16 -8.38 15.69
N THR A 555 -9.19 -9.05 16.19
CA THR A 555 -10.10 -8.52 17.20
C THR A 555 -10.34 -9.53 18.31
N GLU A 556 -10.73 -9.04 19.48
CA GLU A 556 -11.01 -9.88 20.64
C GLU A 556 -12.19 -10.81 20.40
N LEU A 557 -13.25 -10.30 19.77
CA LEU A 557 -14.44 -11.09 19.49
C LEU A 557 -14.16 -12.25 18.52
N LEU A 558 -13.28 -12.03 17.53
CA LEU A 558 -12.84 -13.10 16.62
C LEU A 558 -11.94 -14.11 17.35
N ALA A 559 -11.08 -13.64 18.26
CA ALA A 559 -10.27 -14.52 19.11
C ALA A 559 -11.16 -15.39 20.04
N GLU A 560 -12.21 -14.82 20.63
CA GLU A 560 -13.21 -15.55 21.41
C GLU A 560 -13.96 -16.59 20.55
N GLN A 561 -14.32 -16.23 19.32
CA GLN A 561 -14.96 -17.16 18.38
C GLN A 561 -14.04 -18.32 18.01
N HIS A 562 -12.77 -18.03 17.67
CA HIS A 562 -11.77 -19.08 17.42
C HIS A 562 -11.55 -19.95 18.67
N ALA A 563 -11.47 -19.34 19.86
CA ALA A 563 -11.30 -20.09 21.09
C ALA A 563 -12.43 -21.11 21.30
N ARG A 564 -13.68 -20.69 21.13
CA ARG A 564 -14.83 -21.61 21.26
C ARG A 564 -14.79 -22.73 20.22
N SER A 565 -14.58 -22.37 18.96
CA SER A 565 -14.63 -23.35 17.87
C SER A 565 -13.46 -24.32 17.92
N ILE A 566 -12.24 -23.86 18.16
CA ILE A 566 -11.03 -24.69 18.18
C ILE A 566 -10.97 -25.53 19.45
N SER A 567 -11.36 -24.94 20.62
CA SER A 567 -11.44 -25.72 21.86
C SER A 567 -12.40 -26.90 21.71
N ALA A 568 -13.59 -26.67 21.16
CA ALA A 568 -14.58 -27.73 20.96
C ALA A 568 -14.07 -28.86 20.03
N MET A 569 -13.22 -28.54 19.03
CA MET A 569 -12.62 -29.52 18.12
C MET A 569 -11.45 -30.28 18.75
N LEU A 570 -10.72 -29.67 19.70
CA LEU A 570 -9.52 -30.24 20.31
C LEU A 570 -9.77 -30.89 21.68
N GLU A 571 -10.86 -30.51 22.36
CA GLU A 571 -11.27 -31.06 23.66
C GLU A 571 -11.41 -32.59 23.69
N PRO A 572 -11.99 -33.26 22.62
CA PRO A 572 -12.09 -34.71 22.59
C PRO A 572 -10.75 -35.45 22.69
N PHE A 573 -9.65 -34.74 22.42
CA PHE A 573 -8.27 -35.28 22.48
C PHE A 573 -7.50 -34.83 23.70
N GLY A 574 -8.14 -34.15 24.64
CA GLY A 574 -7.49 -33.64 25.84
C GLY A 574 -6.48 -32.53 25.61
N ILE A 575 -6.52 -31.87 24.43
CA ILE A 575 -5.61 -30.79 24.08
C ILE A 575 -6.08 -29.49 24.71
N GLY A 576 -5.32 -29.00 25.70
CA GLY A 576 -5.61 -27.75 26.42
C GLY A 576 -5.45 -26.52 25.55
N THR A 577 -6.44 -25.63 25.59
CA THR A 577 -6.42 -24.34 24.89
C THR A 577 -6.50 -23.18 25.86
N VAL A 578 -5.94 -22.01 25.52
CA VAL A 578 -6.00 -20.80 26.33
C VAL A 578 -6.32 -19.58 25.46
N LEU A 579 -7.22 -18.72 25.95
CA LEU A 579 -7.52 -17.43 25.34
C LEU A 579 -6.69 -16.33 26.00
N LEU A 580 -6.02 -15.48 25.22
CA LEU A 580 -5.27 -14.31 25.69
C LEU A 580 -5.68 -13.06 24.87
N THR A 581 -6.44 -12.17 25.52
CA THR A 581 -6.88 -10.90 24.95
C THR A 581 -6.60 -9.73 25.90
N GLY A 582 -6.73 -8.51 25.41
CA GLY A 582 -6.51 -7.29 26.19
C GLY A 582 -7.55 -7.08 27.29
N SER A 583 -8.80 -7.52 27.08
CA SER A 583 -9.93 -7.35 28.00
C SER A 583 -9.96 -8.33 29.18
N LEU A 584 -9.15 -9.40 29.13
CA LEU A 584 -9.10 -10.37 30.20
C LEU A 584 -8.61 -9.77 31.53
N ARG A 585 -9.17 -10.22 32.65
CA ARG A 585 -8.72 -9.83 33.99
C ARG A 585 -7.26 -10.26 34.20
N GLN A 586 -6.51 -9.48 34.95
CA GLN A 586 -5.09 -9.74 35.22
C GLN A 586 -4.83 -11.16 35.76
N ARG A 587 -5.71 -11.68 36.62
CA ARG A 587 -5.58 -13.03 37.15
C ARG A 587 -5.76 -14.10 36.08
N GLU A 588 -6.75 -13.98 35.21
CA GLU A 588 -7.03 -14.93 34.14
C GLU A 588 -5.86 -14.93 33.14
N ARG A 589 -5.34 -13.74 32.80
CA ARG A 589 -4.17 -13.58 31.94
C ARG A 589 -2.93 -14.23 32.57
N ALA A 590 -2.68 -14.05 33.86
CA ALA A 590 -1.57 -14.67 34.56
C ALA A 590 -1.67 -16.21 34.57
N THR A 591 -2.88 -16.75 34.82
CA THR A 591 -3.13 -18.19 34.76
C THR A 591 -2.90 -18.75 33.37
N GLY A 592 -3.40 -18.05 32.33
CA GLY A 592 -3.20 -18.47 30.95
C GLY A 592 -1.72 -18.48 30.53
N ARG A 593 -0.95 -17.48 30.95
CA ARG A 593 0.51 -17.43 30.69
C ARG A 593 1.25 -18.58 31.38
N ALA A 594 0.93 -18.82 32.66
CA ALA A 594 1.54 -19.93 33.38
C ALA A 594 1.22 -21.29 32.75
N ALA A 595 0.02 -21.48 32.20
CA ALA A 595 -0.36 -22.68 31.48
C ALA A 595 0.40 -22.85 30.17
N LEU A 596 0.72 -21.76 29.47
CA LEU A 596 1.59 -21.81 28.25
C LEU A 596 3.05 -22.11 28.60
N GLU A 597 3.58 -21.45 29.60
CA GLU A 597 4.97 -21.60 30.02
C GLU A 597 5.24 -23.02 30.58
N SER A 598 4.30 -23.57 31.31
CA SER A 598 4.38 -24.95 31.80
C SER A 598 4.16 -26.02 30.71
N GLY A 599 3.54 -25.64 29.57
CA GLY A 599 3.13 -26.57 28.52
C GLY A 599 1.82 -27.29 28.82
N GLN A 600 1.06 -26.91 29.85
CA GLN A 600 -0.27 -27.44 30.12
C GLN A 600 -1.28 -27.01 29.03
N ALA A 601 -1.17 -25.78 28.52
CA ALA A 601 -1.91 -25.34 27.36
C ALA A 601 -1.05 -25.56 26.10
N MET A 602 -1.58 -26.35 25.18
CA MET A 602 -0.91 -26.65 23.91
C MET A 602 -1.30 -25.67 22.80
N VAL A 603 -2.41 -24.96 22.93
CA VAL A 603 -2.85 -23.98 21.92
C VAL A 603 -3.20 -22.65 22.59
N ALA A 604 -2.53 -21.60 22.14
CA ALA A 604 -2.82 -20.21 22.50
C ALA A 604 -3.66 -19.53 21.42
N ILE A 605 -4.75 -18.93 21.82
CA ILE A 605 -5.63 -18.17 20.92
C ILE A 605 -5.72 -16.75 21.47
N GLY A 606 -5.53 -15.73 20.63
CA GLY A 606 -5.59 -14.37 21.12
C GLY A 606 -5.41 -13.29 20.05
N THR A 607 -5.25 -12.07 20.53
CA THR A 607 -4.98 -10.89 19.71
C THR A 607 -3.49 -10.52 19.76
N HIS A 608 -3.15 -9.25 19.52
CA HIS A 608 -1.81 -8.71 19.76
C HIS A 608 -1.27 -8.97 21.19
N ALA A 609 -2.11 -9.40 22.13
CA ALA A 609 -1.67 -9.81 23.45
C ALA A 609 -0.68 -11.00 23.41
N LEU A 610 -0.74 -11.86 22.37
CA LEU A 610 0.20 -12.98 22.19
C LEU A 610 1.62 -12.55 21.89
N ILE A 611 1.81 -11.36 21.31
CA ILE A 611 3.14 -10.84 20.95
C ILE A 611 3.79 -10.02 22.06
N GLN A 612 3.09 -9.75 23.18
CA GLN A 612 3.65 -9.03 24.32
C GLN A 612 4.85 -9.79 24.91
N GLU A 613 5.85 -9.08 25.40
CA GLU A 613 7.12 -9.66 25.89
C GLU A 613 6.91 -10.66 27.03
N ASP A 614 5.89 -10.46 27.84
CA ASP A 614 5.57 -11.26 29.01
C ASP A 614 4.81 -12.57 28.71
N VAL A 615 4.57 -12.90 27.45
CA VAL A 615 4.01 -14.20 27.02
C VAL A 615 5.15 -15.09 26.52
N SER A 616 5.40 -16.16 27.23
CA SER A 616 6.41 -17.17 26.88
C SER A 616 5.77 -18.51 26.55
N PHE A 617 6.28 -19.18 25.54
CA PHE A 617 5.89 -20.53 25.15
C PHE A 617 6.97 -21.50 25.55
N ARG A 618 6.59 -22.68 26.04
CA ARG A 618 7.53 -23.73 26.34
C ARG A 618 8.20 -24.30 25.07
N ARG A 619 7.38 -24.53 24.00
CA ARG A 619 7.84 -25.09 22.73
C ARG A 619 6.89 -24.69 21.58
N LEU A 620 6.95 -23.47 21.14
CA LEU A 620 6.12 -22.98 20.02
C LEU A 620 6.63 -23.55 18.70
N GLY A 621 5.80 -24.36 18.00
CA GLY A 621 6.15 -24.99 16.73
C GLY A 621 5.27 -24.55 15.54
N LEU A 622 4.05 -24.01 15.83
CA LEU A 622 3.14 -23.56 14.78
C LEU A 622 2.53 -22.21 15.13
N VAL A 623 2.59 -21.28 14.20
CA VAL A 623 1.96 -19.95 14.28
C VAL A 623 0.91 -19.83 13.18
N ILE A 624 -0.31 -19.48 13.56
CA ILE A 624 -1.41 -19.20 12.62
C ILE A 624 -1.82 -17.75 12.76
N ILE A 625 -1.96 -17.04 11.65
CA ILE A 625 -2.36 -15.63 11.61
C ILE A 625 -3.62 -15.51 10.77
N ASP A 626 -4.71 -15.07 11.37
CA ASP A 626 -5.97 -14.85 10.65
C ASP A 626 -6.11 -13.40 10.20
N GLU A 627 -6.66 -13.18 9.01
CA GLU A 627 -6.86 -11.87 8.38
C GLU A 627 -5.57 -11.04 8.29
N GLN A 628 -4.57 -11.59 7.63
CA GLN A 628 -3.20 -11.04 7.52
C GLN A 628 -3.14 -9.55 7.18
N HIS A 629 -4.04 -9.05 6.32
CA HIS A 629 -4.06 -7.67 5.86
C HIS A 629 -4.24 -6.62 6.98
N ARG A 630 -4.60 -7.07 8.18
CA ARG A 630 -4.79 -6.22 9.37
C ARG A 630 -3.58 -6.18 10.31
N PHE A 631 -2.54 -6.96 10.01
CA PHE A 631 -1.32 -7.03 10.81
C PHE A 631 -0.12 -6.48 10.05
N GLY A 632 0.70 -5.66 10.73
CA GLY A 632 1.97 -5.19 10.21
C GLY A 632 3.01 -6.32 10.08
N VAL A 633 4.00 -6.12 9.22
CA VAL A 633 5.12 -7.06 9.04
C VAL A 633 5.88 -7.30 10.36
N GLU A 634 6.09 -6.25 11.14
CA GLU A 634 6.78 -6.30 12.44
C GLU A 634 6.08 -7.21 13.45
N GLN A 635 4.75 -7.18 13.51
CA GLN A 635 3.98 -8.01 14.46
C GLN A 635 4.12 -9.51 14.17
N ARG A 636 4.19 -9.86 12.89
CA ARG A 636 4.42 -11.25 12.45
C ARG A 636 5.81 -11.73 12.84
N ASP A 637 6.81 -10.88 12.66
CA ASP A 637 8.19 -11.20 12.99
C ASP A 637 8.41 -11.36 14.51
N ILE A 638 7.75 -10.55 15.33
CA ILE A 638 7.79 -10.70 16.80
C ILE A 638 7.22 -12.06 17.23
N LEU A 639 6.08 -12.50 16.67
CA LEU A 639 5.49 -13.79 17.04
C LEU A 639 6.37 -14.96 16.59
N ARG A 640 7.04 -14.84 15.45
CA ARG A 640 8.04 -15.80 14.97
C ARG A 640 9.22 -15.95 15.93
N GLN A 641 9.67 -14.85 16.52
CA GLN A 641 10.82 -14.84 17.45
C GLN A 641 10.51 -15.47 18.81
N LYS A 642 9.22 -15.68 19.15
CA LYS A 642 8.81 -16.36 20.40
C LYS A 642 9.00 -17.88 20.39
N GLY A 643 9.26 -18.46 19.23
CA GLY A 643 9.56 -19.88 19.06
C GLY A 643 10.88 -20.10 18.36
N TYR A 644 11.39 -21.32 18.40
CA TYR A 644 12.56 -21.72 17.63
C TYR A 644 12.12 -22.08 16.22
N HIS A 645 12.07 -21.09 15.31
CA HIS A 645 11.67 -21.21 13.91
C HIS A 645 10.33 -21.96 13.69
N PRO A 646 9.22 -21.46 14.23
CA PRO A 646 7.94 -22.13 14.09
C PRO A 646 7.45 -22.13 12.64
N HIS A 647 6.71 -23.17 12.26
CA HIS A 647 5.92 -23.17 11.03
C HIS A 647 4.91 -22.03 11.05
N MET A 648 4.63 -21.43 9.90
CA MET A 648 3.69 -20.31 9.79
C MET A 648 2.61 -20.58 8.76
N LEU A 649 1.36 -20.51 9.21
CA LEU A 649 0.15 -20.55 8.37
C LEU A 649 -0.54 -19.20 8.46
N VAL A 650 -0.73 -18.56 7.34
CA VAL A 650 -1.44 -17.29 7.23
C VAL A 650 -2.77 -17.53 6.58
N MET A 651 -3.85 -16.98 7.14
CA MET A 651 -5.20 -17.14 6.57
C MET A 651 -5.77 -15.81 6.10
N THR A 652 -6.56 -15.85 5.04
CA THR A 652 -7.33 -14.68 4.57
C THR A 652 -8.72 -15.11 4.10
N ALA A 653 -9.73 -14.31 4.43
CA ALA A 653 -11.08 -14.48 3.92
C ALA A 653 -11.35 -13.65 2.66
N THR A 654 -10.41 -12.77 2.27
CA THR A 654 -10.47 -12.11 0.97
C THR A 654 -9.98 -13.08 -0.09
N PRO A 655 -10.84 -13.48 -1.04
CA PRO A 655 -10.33 -14.12 -2.24
C PRO A 655 -9.44 -13.11 -2.98
N ILE A 656 -8.17 -13.42 -3.08
CA ILE A 656 -7.20 -12.63 -3.85
C ILE A 656 -6.99 -13.41 -5.15
N PRO A 657 -7.06 -12.77 -6.32
CA PRO A 657 -6.74 -13.45 -7.57
C PRO A 657 -5.41 -14.22 -7.43
N ARG A 658 -5.40 -15.47 -7.85
CA ARG A 658 -4.25 -16.37 -7.63
C ARG A 658 -2.93 -15.76 -8.11
N THR A 659 -2.95 -15.11 -9.24
CA THR A 659 -1.80 -14.43 -9.82
C THR A 659 -1.31 -13.27 -8.98
N LEU A 660 -2.23 -12.51 -8.44
CA LEU A 660 -1.94 -11.39 -7.57
C LEU A 660 -1.40 -11.88 -6.22
N ALA A 661 -1.96 -12.95 -5.68
CA ALA A 661 -1.45 -13.59 -4.48
C ALA A 661 -0.02 -14.10 -4.66
N LEU A 662 0.29 -14.74 -5.80
CA LEU A 662 1.64 -15.19 -6.16
C LEU A 662 2.65 -14.03 -6.34
N THR A 663 2.14 -12.85 -6.69
CA THR A 663 2.96 -11.67 -6.90
C THR A 663 3.26 -10.94 -5.59
N LEU A 664 2.30 -10.83 -4.70
CA LEU A 664 2.43 -10.07 -3.46
C LEU A 664 2.98 -10.88 -2.29
N TYR A 665 2.68 -12.17 -2.31
CA TYR A 665 3.04 -13.13 -1.26
C TYR A 665 3.95 -14.22 -1.82
N GLY A 666 4.84 -13.86 -2.75
CA GLY A 666 5.74 -14.80 -3.39
C GLY A 666 6.74 -15.47 -2.43
N ASP A 667 6.84 -14.98 -1.21
CA ASP A 667 7.53 -15.63 -0.10
C ASP A 667 6.70 -16.72 0.61
N LEU A 668 5.38 -16.83 0.30
CA LEU A 668 4.47 -17.82 0.84
C LEU A 668 4.08 -18.86 -0.23
N ASP A 669 3.94 -20.10 0.18
CA ASP A 669 3.24 -21.11 -0.61
C ASP A 669 1.72 -20.88 -0.49
N ILE A 670 0.97 -21.09 -1.57
CA ILE A 670 -0.43 -20.73 -1.60
C ILE A 670 -1.30 -21.97 -1.71
N SER A 671 -2.25 -22.12 -0.78
CA SER A 671 -3.34 -23.09 -0.82
C SER A 671 -4.68 -22.41 -0.88
N ALA A 672 -5.56 -22.83 -1.77
CA ALA A 672 -6.88 -22.27 -1.93
C ALA A 672 -7.97 -23.32 -1.65
N ILE A 673 -8.93 -22.99 -0.79
CA ILE A 673 -10.17 -23.75 -0.59
C ILE A 673 -11.19 -23.17 -1.56
N ASP A 674 -11.36 -23.86 -2.68
CA ASP A 674 -12.24 -23.49 -3.80
C ASP A 674 -13.63 -24.16 -3.75
N GLN A 675 -13.92 -24.90 -2.67
CA GLN A 675 -15.20 -25.55 -2.43
C GLN A 675 -15.81 -25.06 -1.12
N LEU A 676 -17.10 -24.75 -1.16
CA LEU A 676 -17.88 -24.47 0.04
C LEU A 676 -18.38 -25.77 0.68
N PRO A 677 -18.55 -25.80 2.02
CA PRO A 677 -19.14 -26.96 2.70
C PRO A 677 -20.53 -27.30 2.17
N PRO A 678 -20.91 -28.59 2.09
CA PRO A 678 -22.21 -29.02 1.64
C PRO A 678 -23.33 -28.50 2.58
N GLY A 679 -24.52 -28.22 2.02
CA GLY A 679 -25.69 -27.77 2.77
C GLY A 679 -25.82 -26.25 2.93
N ARG A 680 -24.86 -25.45 2.47
CA ARG A 680 -24.98 -23.99 2.43
C ARG A 680 -25.93 -23.57 1.31
N GLN A 681 -26.95 -22.79 1.67
CA GLN A 681 -27.87 -22.23 0.68
C GLN A 681 -27.24 -21.06 -0.07
N LYS A 682 -27.57 -20.96 -1.37
CA LYS A 682 -27.15 -19.86 -2.22
C LYS A 682 -27.80 -18.56 -1.75
N ILE A 683 -27.02 -17.49 -1.58
CA ILE A 683 -27.53 -16.17 -1.18
C ILE A 683 -28.17 -15.49 -2.39
N ILE A 684 -29.43 -15.10 -2.29
CA ILE A 684 -30.12 -14.39 -3.35
C ILE A 684 -29.66 -12.93 -3.36
N SER A 685 -28.77 -12.61 -4.31
CA SER A 685 -28.23 -11.25 -4.48
C SER A 685 -29.08 -10.46 -5.48
N ARG A 686 -29.47 -9.23 -5.14
CA ARG A 686 -30.27 -8.35 -5.99
C ARG A 686 -29.74 -6.92 -6.00
N TRP A 687 -29.45 -6.42 -7.19
CA TRP A 687 -29.18 -5.00 -7.38
C TRP A 687 -30.49 -4.24 -7.64
N ARG A 688 -30.68 -3.09 -6.97
CA ARG A 688 -31.88 -2.25 -7.10
C ARG A 688 -31.47 -0.77 -7.13
N SER A 689 -32.22 0.04 -7.87
CA SER A 689 -32.09 1.49 -7.78
C SER A 689 -32.60 1.97 -6.42
N GLY A 690 -32.07 3.10 -5.93
CA GLY A 690 -32.47 3.67 -4.64
C GLY A 690 -33.99 3.91 -4.47
N ALA A 691 -34.73 4.10 -5.59
CA ALA A 691 -36.19 4.23 -5.58
C ALA A 691 -36.93 2.94 -5.13
N ARG A 692 -36.25 1.77 -5.14
CA ARG A 692 -36.84 0.49 -4.70
C ARG A 692 -36.35 0.03 -3.32
N ARG A 693 -35.89 0.95 -2.50
CA ARG A 693 -35.46 0.68 -1.12
C ARG A 693 -36.56 0.07 -0.27
N GLU A 694 -37.82 0.41 -0.54
CA GLU A 694 -38.99 -0.12 0.19
C GLU A 694 -39.11 -1.65 0.05
N GLU A 695 -38.70 -2.25 -1.08
CA GLU A 695 -38.67 -3.70 -1.25
C GLU A 695 -37.71 -4.35 -0.22
N ALA A 696 -36.55 -3.75 0.01
CA ALA A 696 -35.57 -4.25 0.96
C ALA A 696 -36.05 -4.05 2.42
N ASN A 697 -36.65 -2.91 2.72
CA ASN A 697 -37.22 -2.64 4.06
C ASN A 697 -38.36 -3.62 4.40
N LYS A 698 -39.23 -3.90 3.42
CA LYS A 698 -40.31 -4.89 3.60
C LYS A 698 -39.75 -6.27 3.85
N LEU A 699 -38.74 -6.71 3.09
CA LEU A 699 -38.08 -7.99 3.32
C LEU A 699 -37.45 -8.07 4.71
N ILE A 700 -36.79 -7.00 5.18
CA ILE A 700 -36.22 -6.96 6.54
C ILE A 700 -37.34 -7.19 7.56
N ALA A 701 -38.44 -6.46 7.47
CA ALA A 701 -39.56 -6.58 8.39
C ALA A 701 -40.15 -8.01 8.38
N GLU A 702 -40.32 -8.63 7.21
CA GLU A 702 -40.80 -10.00 7.05
C GLU A 702 -39.84 -11.02 7.70
N GLN A 703 -38.53 -10.85 7.51
CA GLN A 703 -37.54 -11.76 8.08
C GLN A 703 -37.40 -11.58 9.60
N VAL A 704 -37.48 -10.35 10.10
CA VAL A 704 -37.46 -10.09 11.55
C VAL A 704 -38.72 -10.64 12.22
N ALA A 705 -39.90 -10.53 11.58
CA ALA A 705 -41.12 -11.14 12.08
C ALA A 705 -41.04 -12.68 12.17
N GLN A 706 -40.17 -13.32 11.37
CA GLN A 706 -39.84 -14.75 11.45
C GLN A 706 -38.78 -15.06 12.52
N GLY A 707 -38.28 -14.08 13.25
CA GLY A 707 -37.24 -14.22 14.28
C GLY A 707 -35.82 -14.17 13.75
N HIS A 708 -35.61 -13.68 12.51
CA HIS A 708 -34.27 -13.52 11.94
C HIS A 708 -33.73 -12.10 12.12
N GLN A 709 -32.43 -11.91 11.83
CA GLN A 709 -31.75 -10.65 11.98
C GLN A 709 -31.28 -10.09 10.66
N ALA A 710 -31.06 -8.77 10.60
CA ALA A 710 -30.64 -8.08 9.39
C ALA A 710 -29.44 -7.13 9.62
N PHE A 711 -28.62 -6.96 8.58
CA PHE A 711 -27.58 -5.96 8.49
C PHE A 711 -27.95 -4.87 7.49
N ILE A 712 -27.68 -3.61 7.83
CA ILE A 712 -27.74 -2.48 6.91
C ILE A 712 -26.38 -1.79 6.91
N ILE A 713 -25.69 -1.77 5.76
CA ILE A 713 -24.35 -1.21 5.60
C ILE A 713 -24.43 0.12 4.89
N CYS A 714 -23.88 1.16 5.52
CA CYS A 714 -23.77 2.50 4.95
C CYS A 714 -22.32 2.79 4.55
N PRO A 715 -22.07 3.46 3.40
CA PRO A 715 -20.73 3.78 2.96
C PRO A 715 -20.05 4.83 3.83
N LEU A 716 -18.72 4.80 3.86
CA LEU A 716 -17.90 5.88 4.38
C LEU A 716 -17.85 7.02 3.33
N ILE A 717 -18.05 8.25 3.76
CA ILE A 717 -17.83 9.42 2.92
C ILE A 717 -16.34 9.75 2.97
N GLU A 718 -15.66 9.69 1.82
CA GLU A 718 -14.19 9.77 1.72
C GLU A 718 -13.56 11.06 2.26
N GLU A 719 -14.33 12.17 2.39
CA GLU A 719 -13.79 13.47 2.80
C GLU A 719 -13.45 13.62 4.28
N SER A 720 -14.09 12.88 5.18
CA SER A 720 -13.67 12.75 6.59
C SER A 720 -14.43 11.65 7.34
N GLU A 721 -13.71 10.95 8.22
CA GLU A 721 -14.26 9.93 9.12
C GLU A 721 -15.41 10.47 9.99
N SER A 722 -15.35 11.76 10.36
CA SER A 722 -16.37 12.46 11.13
C SER A 722 -17.67 12.69 10.36
N LEU A 723 -17.60 12.90 9.04
CA LEU A 723 -18.79 13.05 8.19
C LEU A 723 -19.48 11.69 7.95
N ALA A 724 -18.70 10.64 7.79
CA ALA A 724 -19.22 9.28 7.66
C ALA A 724 -19.96 8.81 8.92
N VAL A 725 -19.43 9.11 10.11
CA VAL A 725 -20.10 8.84 11.38
C VAL A 725 -21.43 9.58 11.48
N LYS A 726 -21.48 10.85 11.08
CA LYS A 726 -22.73 11.62 11.06
C LYS A 726 -23.76 11.04 10.11
N ALA A 727 -23.34 10.63 8.90
CA ALA A 727 -24.24 10.08 7.90
C ALA A 727 -24.88 8.75 8.38
N VAL A 728 -24.09 7.81 8.91
CA VAL A 728 -24.63 6.55 9.42
C VAL A 728 -25.52 6.76 10.66
N THR A 729 -25.22 7.78 11.50
CA THR A 729 -26.04 8.11 12.66
C THR A 729 -27.39 8.70 12.23
N VAL A 730 -27.39 9.62 11.26
CA VAL A 730 -28.63 10.17 10.70
C VAL A 730 -29.48 9.07 10.07
N GLU A 731 -28.87 8.16 9.33
CA GLU A 731 -29.57 7.04 8.73
C GLU A 731 -30.14 6.07 9.80
N TYR A 732 -29.36 5.77 10.83
CA TYR A 732 -29.83 5.01 11.97
C TYR A 732 -31.03 5.67 12.66
N GLU A 733 -30.98 6.98 12.90
CA GLU A 733 -32.10 7.74 13.50
C GLU A 733 -33.34 7.70 12.61
N ARG A 734 -33.17 7.86 11.29
CA ARG A 734 -34.26 7.77 10.32
C ARG A 734 -34.91 6.38 10.32
N LEU A 735 -34.08 5.33 10.25
CA LEU A 735 -34.56 3.95 10.24
C LEU A 735 -35.30 3.60 11.54
N SER A 736 -34.79 4.04 12.68
CA SER A 736 -35.37 3.77 13.98
C SER A 736 -36.67 4.51 14.23
N ARG A 737 -36.78 5.76 13.72
CA ARG A 737 -37.94 6.64 13.97
C ARG A 737 -39.05 6.46 12.95
N ASP A 738 -38.67 6.30 11.66
CA ASP A 738 -39.63 6.45 10.55
C ASP A 738 -39.90 5.12 9.82
N VAL A 739 -39.04 4.12 9.93
CA VAL A 739 -39.17 2.89 9.14
C VAL A 739 -39.37 1.64 10.02
N PHE A 740 -38.61 1.47 11.05
CA PHE A 740 -38.60 0.27 11.91
C PHE A 740 -38.87 0.66 13.38
N THR A 741 -40.02 1.32 13.62
CA THR A 741 -40.38 1.88 14.94
C THR A 741 -40.50 0.86 16.06
N ASP A 742 -40.87 -0.37 15.73
CA ASP A 742 -41.13 -1.45 16.68
C ASP A 742 -39.99 -2.48 16.80
N LEU A 743 -38.88 -2.25 16.06
CA LEU A 743 -37.73 -3.15 16.03
C LEU A 743 -36.54 -2.60 16.82
N ARG A 744 -35.70 -3.50 17.34
CA ARG A 744 -34.52 -3.15 18.13
C ARG A 744 -33.31 -2.96 17.21
N LEU A 745 -32.93 -1.70 16.98
CA LEU A 745 -31.82 -1.35 16.14
C LEU A 745 -30.54 -1.14 16.97
N GLY A 746 -29.40 -1.56 16.40
CA GLY A 746 -28.07 -1.27 16.91
C GLY A 746 -27.28 -0.42 15.89
N LEU A 747 -26.39 0.43 16.38
CA LEU A 747 -25.49 1.26 15.55
C LEU A 747 -24.03 0.85 15.77
N LEU A 748 -23.27 0.66 14.68
CA LEU A 748 -21.86 0.28 14.72
C LEU A 748 -21.04 1.07 13.69
N HIS A 749 -20.06 1.87 14.14
CA HIS A 749 -19.21 2.65 13.24
C HIS A 749 -17.76 2.78 13.71
N GLY A 750 -16.87 3.23 12.83
CA GLY A 750 -15.43 3.35 13.08
C GLY A 750 -15.06 4.16 14.30
N GLY A 751 -15.74 5.29 14.51
CA GLY A 751 -15.48 6.22 15.62
C GLY A 751 -15.84 5.74 17.03
N MET A 752 -16.50 4.57 17.18
CA MET A 752 -16.80 4.00 18.50
C MET A 752 -15.54 3.42 19.15
N LYS A 753 -15.48 3.44 20.48
CA LYS A 753 -14.44 2.74 21.25
C LYS A 753 -14.54 1.22 21.06
N ALA A 754 -13.42 0.51 21.15
CA ALA A 754 -13.38 -0.93 20.95
C ALA A 754 -14.41 -1.68 21.84
N ASN A 755 -14.47 -1.35 23.13
CA ASN A 755 -15.40 -1.98 24.06
C ASN A 755 -16.88 -1.75 23.70
N ASP A 756 -17.20 -0.56 23.19
CA ASP A 756 -18.58 -0.23 22.79
C ASP A 756 -18.96 -1.03 21.52
N LYS A 757 -18.03 -1.18 20.56
CA LYS A 757 -18.20 -2.02 19.37
C LYS A 757 -18.46 -3.47 19.77
N ASP A 758 -17.65 -4.01 20.67
CA ASP A 758 -17.77 -5.39 21.13
C ASP A 758 -19.10 -5.59 21.88
N THR A 759 -19.53 -4.60 22.66
CA THR A 759 -20.82 -4.66 23.38
C THR A 759 -22.00 -4.71 22.41
N VAL A 760 -22.04 -3.83 21.40
CA VAL A 760 -23.11 -3.82 20.38
C VAL A 760 -23.12 -5.14 19.61
N MET A 761 -21.95 -5.65 19.24
CA MET A 761 -21.84 -6.91 18.52
C MET A 761 -22.27 -8.13 19.36
N ARG A 762 -21.94 -8.16 20.65
CA ARG A 762 -22.44 -9.21 21.55
C ARG A 762 -23.96 -9.16 21.67
N ARG A 763 -24.54 -7.98 21.88
CA ARG A 763 -25.99 -7.80 21.93
C ARG A 763 -26.68 -8.27 20.63
N PHE A 764 -26.08 -7.97 19.47
CA PHE A 764 -26.61 -8.44 18.18
C PHE A 764 -26.49 -9.95 18.05
N ARG A 765 -25.34 -10.53 18.40
CA ARG A 765 -25.14 -11.98 18.40
C ARG A 765 -26.10 -12.71 19.35
N ASP A 766 -26.33 -12.14 20.53
CA ASP A 766 -27.19 -12.73 21.57
C ASP A 766 -28.69 -12.43 21.34
N HIS A 767 -29.05 -11.92 20.14
CA HIS A 767 -30.41 -11.64 19.68
C HIS A 767 -31.17 -10.57 20.51
N GLU A 768 -30.43 -9.67 21.14
CA GLU A 768 -31.01 -8.49 21.82
C GLU A 768 -31.32 -7.37 20.81
N LEU A 769 -30.78 -7.44 19.60
CA LEU A 769 -30.97 -6.49 18.51
C LEU A 769 -31.43 -7.25 17.26
N ASP A 770 -32.40 -6.67 16.55
CA ASP A 770 -32.99 -7.26 15.33
C ASP A 770 -32.28 -6.79 14.06
N ILE A 771 -31.87 -5.52 14.05
CA ILE A 771 -31.20 -4.90 12.91
C ILE A 771 -29.91 -4.23 13.39
N LEU A 772 -28.81 -4.48 12.66
CA LEU A 772 -27.55 -3.78 12.90
C LEU A 772 -27.24 -2.84 11.74
N VAL A 773 -27.28 -1.52 12.00
CA VAL A 773 -26.86 -0.48 11.06
C VAL A 773 -25.38 -0.21 11.26
N ALA A 774 -24.57 -0.38 10.22
CA ALA A 774 -23.12 -0.33 10.37
C ALA A 774 -22.42 0.35 9.17
N THR A 775 -21.20 0.80 9.40
CA THR A 775 -20.25 1.14 8.34
C THR A 775 -19.45 -0.11 7.94
N SER A 776 -18.43 0.03 7.08
CA SER A 776 -17.52 -1.06 6.65
C SER A 776 -16.79 -1.79 7.80
N VAL A 777 -16.88 -1.31 9.04
CA VAL A 777 -16.30 -1.97 10.24
C VAL A 777 -16.76 -3.41 10.41
N ILE A 778 -17.93 -3.79 9.84
CA ILE A 778 -18.48 -5.16 9.90
C ILE A 778 -17.72 -6.18 9.02
N GLU A 779 -16.74 -5.75 8.21
CA GLU A 779 -15.86 -6.66 7.47
C GLU A 779 -15.15 -7.67 8.39
N VAL A 780 -15.02 -7.37 9.69
CA VAL A 780 -14.35 -8.23 10.65
C VAL A 780 -15.21 -9.45 11.00
N GLY A 781 -14.71 -10.61 10.69
CA GLY A 781 -15.09 -12.03 10.76
C GLY A 781 -16.13 -12.57 11.72
N ILE A 782 -17.11 -11.81 12.19
CA ILE A 782 -18.11 -12.27 13.16
C ILE A 782 -19.17 -13.14 12.49
N ASP A 783 -19.41 -14.28 13.08
CA ASP A 783 -20.43 -15.25 12.64
C ASP A 783 -21.75 -15.02 13.38
N ILE A 784 -22.79 -14.67 12.62
CA ILE A 784 -24.17 -14.52 13.11
C ILE A 784 -25.07 -15.42 12.27
N PRO A 785 -25.25 -16.69 12.67
CA PRO A 785 -26.01 -17.66 11.88
C PRO A 785 -27.48 -17.27 11.66
N ASN A 786 -28.05 -16.47 12.55
CA ASN A 786 -29.43 -16.00 12.51
C ASN A 786 -29.66 -14.81 11.56
N ALA A 787 -28.59 -14.16 11.05
CA ALA A 787 -28.74 -13.05 10.11
C ALA A 787 -29.00 -13.57 8.69
N THR A 788 -30.18 -13.23 8.15
CA THR A 788 -30.63 -13.67 6.83
C THR A 788 -30.67 -12.56 5.78
N VAL A 789 -30.65 -11.28 6.19
CA VAL A 789 -30.74 -10.15 5.26
C VAL A 789 -29.53 -9.24 5.40
N MET A 790 -28.92 -8.92 4.27
CA MET A 790 -27.88 -7.91 4.11
C MET A 790 -28.36 -6.84 3.14
N VAL A 791 -28.40 -5.59 3.56
CA VAL A 791 -28.67 -4.44 2.70
C VAL A 791 -27.45 -3.53 2.68
N ILE A 792 -26.97 -3.18 1.50
CA ILE A 792 -25.79 -2.32 1.30
C ILE A 792 -26.24 -1.06 0.56
N GLU A 793 -26.13 0.07 1.23
CA GLU A 793 -26.48 1.39 0.70
C GLU A 793 -25.34 1.96 -0.13
N ASP A 794 -25.67 2.74 -1.20
CA ASP A 794 -24.72 3.33 -2.13
C ASP A 794 -23.60 2.35 -2.53
N ALA A 795 -24.01 1.16 -2.97
CA ALA A 795 -23.14 0.02 -3.23
C ALA A 795 -22.06 0.29 -4.31
N ASP A 796 -22.29 1.29 -5.18
CA ASP A 796 -21.35 1.77 -6.19
C ASP A 796 -20.06 2.34 -5.60
N ARG A 797 -20.03 2.70 -4.33
CA ARG A 797 -18.83 3.18 -3.62
C ARG A 797 -17.92 2.07 -3.11
N PHE A 798 -18.41 0.83 -3.05
CA PHE A 798 -17.62 -0.31 -2.55
C PHE A 798 -16.97 -1.10 -3.69
N GLY A 799 -15.85 -1.76 -3.39
CA GLY A 799 -15.24 -2.75 -4.26
C GLY A 799 -16.01 -4.06 -4.30
N LEU A 800 -15.87 -4.84 -5.39
CA LEU A 800 -16.50 -6.14 -5.50
C LEU A 800 -16.08 -7.09 -4.37
N SER A 801 -14.80 -7.06 -4.01
CA SER A 801 -14.26 -7.86 -2.90
C SER A 801 -14.90 -7.48 -1.56
N GLN A 802 -15.13 -6.19 -1.29
CA GLN A 802 -15.81 -5.72 -0.07
C GLN A 802 -17.30 -6.12 -0.07
N LEU A 803 -17.99 -5.90 -1.19
CA LEU A 803 -19.40 -6.33 -1.34
C LEU A 803 -19.53 -7.84 -1.08
N HIS A 804 -18.60 -8.64 -1.60
CA HIS A 804 -18.56 -10.07 -1.38
C HIS A 804 -18.35 -10.44 0.10
N GLN A 805 -17.45 -9.75 0.79
CA GLN A 805 -17.24 -9.94 2.23
C GLN A 805 -18.49 -9.61 3.05
N PHE A 806 -19.20 -8.52 2.72
CA PHE A 806 -20.50 -8.21 3.35
C PHE A 806 -21.53 -9.29 3.06
N ARG A 807 -21.66 -9.71 1.81
CA ARG A 807 -22.57 -10.82 1.43
C ARG A 807 -22.27 -12.08 2.23
N GLY A 808 -21.00 -12.40 2.45
CA GLY A 808 -20.55 -13.54 3.24
C GLY A 808 -20.89 -13.49 4.73
N ARG A 809 -21.40 -12.36 5.26
CA ARG A 809 -21.86 -12.24 6.65
C ARG A 809 -23.25 -12.83 6.88
N VAL A 810 -24.02 -13.06 5.84
CA VAL A 810 -25.29 -13.79 5.87
C VAL A 810 -25.16 -15.15 5.19
N GLY A 811 -26.17 -16.00 5.27
CA GLY A 811 -26.15 -17.33 4.66
C GLY A 811 -25.27 -18.34 5.42
N ARG A 812 -25.12 -18.18 6.71
CA ARG A 812 -24.39 -19.10 7.60
C ARG A 812 -25.28 -20.06 8.35
N GLY A 813 -26.57 -19.78 8.40
CA GLY A 813 -27.59 -20.63 8.96
C GLY A 813 -28.24 -21.57 7.93
N ARG A 814 -29.34 -22.22 8.34
CA ARG A 814 -30.12 -23.12 7.47
C ARG A 814 -31.19 -22.40 6.67
N HIS A 815 -31.39 -21.09 6.90
CA HIS A 815 -32.45 -20.29 6.32
C HIS A 815 -31.95 -19.60 5.04
N GLN A 816 -32.89 -19.40 4.09
CA GLN A 816 -32.60 -18.64 2.87
C GLN A 816 -32.18 -17.23 3.22
N SER A 817 -31.09 -16.78 2.64
CA SER A 817 -30.52 -15.46 2.90
C SER A 817 -30.51 -14.59 1.65
N TYR A 818 -30.58 -13.28 1.86
CA TYR A 818 -30.76 -12.27 0.83
C TYR A 818 -29.71 -11.17 0.98
N CYS A 819 -29.20 -10.71 -0.15
CA CYS A 819 -28.28 -9.56 -0.21
C CYS A 819 -28.81 -8.52 -1.21
N TYR A 820 -29.25 -7.36 -0.72
CA TYR A 820 -29.66 -6.23 -1.54
C TYR A 820 -28.57 -5.20 -1.61
N VAL A 821 -28.17 -4.85 -2.83
CA VAL A 821 -27.23 -3.75 -3.10
C VAL A 821 -28.01 -2.61 -3.74
N LEU A 822 -27.99 -1.44 -3.08
CA LEU A 822 -28.75 -0.25 -3.48
C LEU A 822 -27.79 0.79 -4.04
N SER A 823 -28.15 1.41 -5.16
CA SER A 823 -27.40 2.51 -5.75
C SER A 823 -28.35 3.45 -6.48
N ALA A 824 -28.28 4.76 -6.24
CA ALA A 824 -29.18 5.75 -6.84
C ALA A 824 -28.69 6.19 -8.23
N ASP A 825 -27.42 6.54 -8.38
CA ASP A 825 -26.82 7.16 -9.57
C ASP A 825 -25.50 6.46 -9.99
N ALA A 826 -25.54 5.14 -10.18
CA ALA A 826 -24.37 4.39 -10.59
C ALA A 826 -23.85 4.82 -11.97
N SER A 827 -22.58 5.15 -12.09
CA SER A 827 -21.90 5.30 -13.39
C SER A 827 -21.96 3.99 -14.18
N LEU A 828 -21.79 4.04 -15.51
CA LEU A 828 -21.79 2.83 -16.35
C LEU A 828 -20.83 1.76 -15.82
N GLN A 829 -19.65 2.16 -15.39
CA GLN A 829 -18.66 1.24 -14.81
C GLN A 829 -19.10 0.66 -13.46
N ALA A 830 -19.81 1.42 -12.64
CA ALA A 830 -20.38 0.94 -11.39
C ALA A 830 -21.55 -0.01 -11.64
N GLN A 831 -22.38 0.25 -12.65
CA GLN A 831 -23.46 -0.65 -13.07
C GLN A 831 -22.90 -2.00 -13.49
N GLU A 832 -21.88 -2.02 -14.36
CA GLU A 832 -21.20 -3.24 -14.80
C GLU A 832 -20.67 -4.06 -13.59
N ARG A 833 -20.09 -3.41 -12.59
CA ARG A 833 -19.63 -4.09 -11.36
C ARG A 833 -20.79 -4.70 -10.57
N LEU A 834 -21.89 -3.97 -10.39
CA LEU A 834 -23.04 -4.44 -9.63
C LEU A 834 -23.79 -5.58 -10.35
N GLU A 835 -23.81 -5.57 -11.69
CA GLU A 835 -24.31 -6.70 -12.50
C GLU A 835 -23.46 -7.95 -12.30
N VAL A 836 -22.13 -7.83 -12.35
CA VAL A 836 -21.20 -8.93 -12.07
C VAL A 836 -21.41 -9.47 -10.66
N PHE A 837 -21.57 -8.60 -9.65
CA PHE A 837 -21.84 -9.01 -8.27
C PHE A 837 -23.13 -9.79 -8.12
N GLN A 838 -24.18 -9.40 -8.83
CA GLN A 838 -25.48 -10.09 -8.80
C GLN A 838 -25.41 -11.46 -9.51
N ALA A 839 -24.59 -11.58 -10.57
CA ALA A 839 -24.52 -12.76 -11.43
C ALA A 839 -23.69 -13.91 -10.82
N THR A 840 -22.67 -13.61 -9.99
CA THR A 840 -21.79 -14.64 -9.44
C THR A 840 -21.67 -14.59 -7.92
N ASP A 841 -21.61 -15.80 -7.32
CA ASP A 841 -21.39 -15.98 -5.87
C ASP A 841 -19.93 -16.38 -5.58
N ASP A 842 -19.14 -16.69 -6.60
CA ASP A 842 -17.74 -17.10 -6.47
C ASP A 842 -16.85 -15.88 -6.17
N GLY A 843 -16.25 -15.86 -4.98
CA GLY A 843 -15.39 -14.78 -4.53
C GLY A 843 -14.10 -14.62 -5.33
N PHE A 844 -13.54 -15.72 -5.87
CA PHE A 844 -12.33 -15.65 -6.70
C PHE A 844 -12.65 -15.03 -8.07
N GLN A 845 -13.77 -15.38 -8.68
CA GLN A 845 -14.22 -14.75 -9.92
C GLN A 845 -14.52 -13.26 -9.72
N LEU A 846 -15.16 -12.90 -8.61
CA LEU A 846 -15.40 -11.49 -8.28
C LEU A 846 -14.11 -10.70 -8.10
N ALA A 847 -13.11 -11.27 -7.44
CA ALA A 847 -11.82 -10.63 -7.26
C ALA A 847 -11.06 -10.44 -8.58
N GLU A 848 -11.14 -11.42 -9.51
CA GLU A 848 -10.58 -11.27 -10.87
C GLU A 848 -11.27 -10.17 -11.67
N GLN A 849 -12.60 -10.07 -11.59
CA GLN A 849 -13.34 -9.01 -12.26
C GLN A 849 -13.08 -7.65 -11.64
N ASP A 850 -12.96 -7.54 -10.32
CA ASP A 850 -12.61 -6.30 -9.64
C ASP A 850 -11.22 -5.80 -10.10
N LEU A 851 -10.25 -6.72 -10.22
CA LEU A 851 -8.92 -6.41 -10.74
C LEU A 851 -8.96 -5.91 -12.19
N ARG A 852 -9.80 -6.52 -13.06
CA ARG A 852 -9.96 -6.10 -14.46
C ARG A 852 -10.61 -4.73 -14.59
N LEU A 853 -11.64 -4.45 -13.77
CA LEU A 853 -12.44 -3.22 -13.87
C LEU A 853 -11.78 -2.00 -13.23
N ARG A 854 -11.06 -2.18 -12.13
CA ARG A 854 -10.39 -1.09 -11.41
C ARG A 854 -8.94 -0.90 -11.81
N GLY A 855 -8.31 -1.94 -12.33
CA GLY A 855 -6.87 -1.99 -12.48
C GLY A 855 -6.13 -2.23 -11.16
N PRO A 856 -4.85 -2.61 -11.23
CA PRO A 856 -4.06 -2.99 -10.05
C PRO A 856 -3.76 -1.83 -9.10
N GLY A 857 -3.78 -0.57 -9.57
CA GLY A 857 -3.41 0.61 -8.78
C GLY A 857 -4.36 0.92 -7.61
N ASP A 858 -5.66 0.72 -7.81
CA ASP A 858 -6.68 1.00 -6.79
C ASP A 858 -6.92 -0.17 -5.83
N PHE A 859 -6.48 -1.38 -6.22
CA PHE A 859 -6.63 -2.58 -5.38
C PHE A 859 -5.70 -2.57 -4.17
N PHE A 860 -4.61 -1.82 -4.25
CA PHE A 860 -3.62 -1.68 -3.21
C PHE A 860 -3.58 -0.24 -2.71
N GLY A 861 -3.98 -0.06 -1.48
CA GLY A 861 -3.39 1.01 -0.70
C GLY A 861 -1.89 0.68 -0.60
N VAL A 862 -1.11 1.16 -1.55
CA VAL A 862 0.30 0.81 -1.88
C VAL A 862 1.25 0.80 -0.65
N ARG A 863 0.85 1.39 0.47
CA ARG A 863 1.65 1.53 1.68
C ARG A 863 1.58 0.36 2.67
N GLN A 864 0.69 -0.63 2.47
CA GLN A 864 0.49 -1.71 3.46
C GLN A 864 1.10 -3.05 3.07
N SER A 865 1.48 -3.27 1.80
CA SER A 865 1.82 -4.61 1.31
C SER A 865 3.29 -5.01 1.43
N GLY A 866 4.20 -4.12 1.80
CA GLY A 866 5.62 -4.47 1.92
C GLY A 866 6.31 -4.83 0.58
N VAL A 867 5.74 -4.38 -0.55
CA VAL A 867 6.21 -4.66 -1.92
C VAL A 867 6.57 -3.35 -2.63
N PRO A 868 7.65 -3.30 -3.43
CA PRO A 868 8.02 -2.12 -4.22
C PRO A 868 6.91 -1.64 -5.17
N GLU A 869 6.79 -0.34 -5.35
CA GLU A 869 5.85 0.27 -6.28
C GLU A 869 6.21 -0.09 -7.73
N LEU A 870 5.30 -0.76 -8.43
CA LEU A 870 5.44 -1.08 -9.85
C LEU A 870 5.02 0.14 -10.69
N ARG A 871 5.85 0.53 -11.64
CA ARG A 871 5.62 1.72 -12.49
C ARG A 871 5.11 1.38 -13.87
N ILE A 872 5.53 0.23 -14.40
CA ILE A 872 5.27 -0.22 -15.78
C ILE A 872 4.52 -1.54 -15.79
N ALA A 873 4.85 -2.44 -14.86
CA ALA A 873 4.25 -3.74 -14.81
C ALA A 873 2.75 -3.64 -14.45
N ASP A 874 1.95 -4.37 -15.20
CA ASP A 874 0.54 -4.57 -14.92
C ASP A 874 0.37 -5.91 -14.18
N LEU A 875 -0.18 -5.84 -12.97
CA LEU A 875 -0.48 -7.05 -12.17
C LEU A 875 -1.63 -7.88 -12.77
N GLY A 876 -2.32 -7.39 -13.79
CA GLY A 876 -3.25 -8.16 -14.60
C GLY A 876 -2.58 -9.06 -15.65
N ASP A 877 -1.30 -8.84 -15.99
CA ASP A 877 -0.56 -9.70 -16.93
C ASP A 877 -0.06 -10.98 -16.24
N THR A 878 -0.98 -11.90 -16.06
CA THR A 878 -0.75 -13.19 -15.38
C THR A 878 0.36 -14.01 -16.03
N ARG A 879 0.49 -13.93 -17.36
CA ARG A 879 1.50 -14.68 -18.12
C ARG A 879 2.90 -14.16 -17.85
N LEU A 880 3.05 -12.85 -17.83
CA LEU A 880 4.34 -12.22 -17.58
C LEU A 880 4.80 -12.45 -16.14
N ILE A 881 3.84 -12.42 -15.17
CA ILE A 881 4.09 -12.73 -13.76
C ILE A 881 4.58 -14.17 -13.59
N GLU A 882 3.89 -15.14 -14.20
CA GLU A 882 4.27 -16.55 -14.12
C GLU A 882 5.64 -16.81 -14.77
N GLN A 883 5.90 -16.15 -15.91
CA GLN A 883 7.21 -16.19 -16.58
C GLN A 883 8.32 -15.63 -15.68
N ALA A 884 8.08 -14.48 -15.05
CA ALA A 884 9.04 -13.86 -14.14
C ALA A 884 9.32 -14.75 -12.93
N ARG A 885 8.28 -15.34 -12.33
CA ARG A 885 8.41 -16.28 -11.21
C ARG A 885 9.22 -17.50 -11.57
N THR A 886 8.89 -18.15 -12.68
CA THR A 886 9.55 -19.37 -13.13
C THR A 886 11.03 -19.13 -13.39
N LEU A 887 11.36 -18.06 -14.12
CA LEU A 887 12.74 -17.72 -14.45
C LEU A 887 13.53 -17.26 -13.19
N ALA A 888 12.88 -16.57 -12.26
CA ALA A 888 13.50 -16.19 -10.99
C ALA A 888 13.82 -17.41 -10.13
N ALA A 889 12.89 -18.37 -10.01
CA ALA A 889 13.11 -19.62 -9.28
C ALA A 889 14.26 -20.44 -9.90
N GLN A 890 14.26 -20.63 -11.21
CA GLN A 890 15.33 -21.36 -11.93
C GLN A 890 16.70 -20.70 -11.76
N LEU A 891 16.76 -19.37 -11.84
CA LEU A 891 18.00 -18.64 -11.62
C LEU A 891 18.47 -18.79 -10.17
N TRP A 892 17.56 -18.65 -9.20
CA TRP A 892 17.86 -18.78 -7.77
C TRP A 892 18.35 -20.19 -7.40
N GLU A 893 17.77 -21.24 -7.96
CA GLU A 893 18.24 -22.63 -7.80
C GLU A 893 19.65 -22.82 -8.36
N SER A 894 19.95 -22.21 -9.49
CA SER A 894 21.28 -22.35 -10.16
C SER A 894 22.39 -21.51 -9.51
N ASP A 895 22.03 -20.40 -8.86
CA ASP A 895 22.94 -19.47 -8.20
C ASP A 895 22.24 -18.74 -7.02
N PRO A 896 22.11 -19.41 -5.87
CA PRO A 896 21.54 -18.79 -4.68
C PRO A 896 22.33 -17.54 -4.27
N TYR A 897 21.60 -16.46 -3.99
CA TYR A 897 22.16 -15.14 -3.66
C TYR A 897 22.94 -14.44 -4.78
N LEU A 898 22.84 -14.91 -6.02
CA LEU A 898 23.48 -14.30 -7.19
C LEU A 898 24.99 -14.04 -6.97
N ARG A 899 25.71 -15.10 -6.54
CA ARG A 899 27.12 -15.01 -6.16
C ARG A 899 28.09 -15.08 -7.34
N LYS A 900 27.66 -15.64 -8.47
CA LYS A 900 28.48 -15.74 -9.67
C LYS A 900 28.82 -14.35 -10.20
N PRO A 901 30.04 -14.13 -10.72
CA PRO A 901 30.47 -12.83 -11.26
C PRO A 901 29.54 -12.27 -12.34
N GLU A 902 29.02 -13.13 -13.20
CA GLU A 902 28.08 -12.78 -14.27
C GLU A 902 26.74 -12.23 -13.78
N HIS A 903 26.33 -12.55 -12.54
CA HIS A 903 25.10 -12.07 -11.91
C HIS A 903 25.31 -10.83 -11.02
N THR A 904 26.53 -10.31 -10.92
CA THR A 904 26.84 -9.13 -10.10
C THR A 904 26.00 -7.89 -10.49
N PRO A 905 25.80 -7.56 -11.79
CA PRO A 905 24.94 -6.44 -12.15
C PRO A 905 23.48 -6.62 -11.71
N LEU A 906 22.96 -7.85 -11.84
CA LEU A 906 21.60 -8.17 -11.38
C LEU A 906 21.47 -8.04 -9.87
N ARG A 907 22.44 -8.56 -9.10
CA ARG A 907 22.45 -8.44 -7.64
C ARG A 907 22.47 -6.98 -7.17
N GLN A 908 23.29 -6.14 -7.81
CA GLN A 908 23.34 -4.70 -7.51
C GLN A 908 22.00 -4.02 -7.81
N HIS A 909 21.37 -4.37 -8.93
CA HIS A 909 20.10 -3.81 -9.34
C HIS A 909 18.95 -4.26 -8.41
N LEU A 910 18.96 -5.53 -8.00
CA LEU A 910 18.05 -6.09 -7.00
C LEU A 910 18.14 -5.33 -5.68
N HIS A 911 19.35 -5.07 -5.20
CA HIS A 911 19.58 -4.34 -3.96
C HIS A 911 19.06 -2.90 -4.04
N ILE A 912 19.33 -2.18 -5.12
CA ILE A 912 18.82 -0.82 -5.35
C ILE A 912 17.28 -0.80 -5.42
N PHE A 913 16.68 -1.77 -6.12
CA PHE A 913 15.23 -1.89 -6.26
C PHE A 913 14.53 -2.03 -4.89
N TRP A 914 15.08 -2.86 -4.02
CA TRP A 914 14.53 -3.10 -2.69
C TRP A 914 14.94 -2.07 -1.64
N GLN A 915 16.10 -1.40 -1.76
CA GLN A 915 16.49 -0.29 -0.86
C GLN A 915 15.58 0.92 -1.00
N ASN A 916 15.18 1.26 -2.22
CA ASN A 916 14.23 2.35 -2.46
C ASN A 916 12.88 2.12 -1.77
N PHE A 917 12.56 0.87 -1.44
CA PHE A 917 11.37 0.50 -0.70
C PHE A 917 11.51 0.64 0.82
N VAL A 918 12.67 0.28 1.39
CA VAL A 918 12.92 0.37 2.85
C VAL A 918 13.10 1.83 3.31
N ALA A 919 13.41 2.74 2.39
CA ALA A 919 13.65 4.15 2.68
C ALA A 919 12.37 5.03 2.66
N HIS A 920 11.23 4.48 2.31
CA HIS A 920 9.91 5.12 2.32
C HIS A 920 8.96 4.44 3.30
#